data_267fb31e933be6976d374e228f3eb0aa
#
_entry.id   267fb31e933be6976d374e228f3eb0aa
#
_cell.length_a   1.000
_cell.length_b   1.000
_cell.length_c   1.000
_cell.angle_alpha   90.00
_cell.angle_beta   90.00
_cell.angle_gamma   90.00
#
_symmetry.space_group_name_H-M   'P 1'
#
loop_
_entity.id
_entity.type
_entity.pdbx_description
1 polymer ?
#
loop_
_entity_poly.entity_id
_entity_poly.type
_entity_poly.pdbx_seq_one_letter_code
_entity_poly.pdbx_strand_id
1 'polypeptide(L)'
;MKTGIVVRVARQAGLVALFVATALVGTASGVLFAYADDLPQISALDDYRPNTITRLLARDGQTIGEFATERREVIGYDEIAPALRNAIIATEDAGFNQHFGLSVSRIVITALKDIFTGQRAGASTITQQLARDLFLRQYMREGGAFERSLERKVKEWIVAVQIEKRYTKPDILRFYANQIYLGHGAYGVEAAAHLYFDKPAKDLAPEEAATIAAIIQAPERLSPFVDGRRALMRRNYVLQRMEEEGYLTADQSRAAQERALVLQGQPTQERSIAPYFVEDIRKTLEQKYGAKALYEAGLQVQTTLDADLQVAANEALDRGLRRIDKRRSGFRKPARNVVAEGHAIDRFTVERWKRPMLAGDIVPAVVMAVPAKGASGTARLRIGTRELDLPAPAFAWTRRTSPADLFKVGDLVDVEVRTVKDGGPETLALEQAPIIEGALLAIDNRTGQIRAMVGGYSFTRSKFNRATQAHRQMGSAFKPIVYTAAIDRGFTPVSIFVDEPVSYTAGPNQPPYQPLNYDRKFEGPVTLRRALEQSRNIPAVKAMQEVGPRQAVAYAARFGFPEKMMPYLSLALGAAEATLVEVTSAYSAFPNQGVRMTPYSVNTIADREGNILEENRPEAHEAIRADTAFVMTNLLRGVVQRGTATAAAKLDWPLAGKTGTMDEYTDAWFVGFDPNITVGVWVGYDEKKPLGNGETGAAASLPIWIDFMKAYIDTRADRKNPPRFEPPGNIVFVTLDSGITEAFINGTQPQGVAVVQTAAPASD
;
A
#
# COMPACT_ATOMS: atom_id res chain seq x y z
N MET A 1 -51.31 76.64 -17.17
CA MET A 1 -51.79 75.65 -16.17
C MET A 1 -51.18 74.27 -16.28
N LYS A 2 -50.74 73.78 -17.42
CA LYS A 2 -50.13 72.40 -17.60
C LYS A 2 -48.73 72.20 -16.98
N THR A 3 -47.89 73.27 -16.96
CA THR A 3 -46.50 73.16 -16.40
C THR A 3 -46.47 73.03 -14.87
N GLY A 4 -47.41 73.64 -14.15
CA GLY A 4 -47.46 73.54 -12.68
C GLY A 4 -47.88 72.18 -12.16
N ILE A 5 -48.68 71.43 -12.91
CA ILE A 5 -49.12 70.08 -12.54
C ILE A 5 -47.99 69.10 -12.74
N VAL A 6 -47.21 69.21 -13.86
CA VAL A 6 -46.09 68.34 -14.13
C VAL A 6 -44.99 68.50 -13.08
N VAL A 7 -44.68 69.73 -12.66
CA VAL A 7 -43.68 69.97 -11.60
C VAL A 7 -44.12 69.42 -10.23
N ARG A 8 -45.46 69.54 -9.88
CA ARG A 8 -46.02 68.96 -8.66
C ARG A 8 -45.95 67.43 -8.68
N VAL A 9 -46.32 66.80 -9.79
CA VAL A 9 -46.28 65.35 -9.94
C VAL A 9 -44.79 64.84 -9.90
N ALA A 10 -43.86 65.50 -10.58
CA ALA A 10 -42.42 65.15 -10.53
C ALA A 10 -41.83 65.29 -9.12
N ARG A 11 -42.22 66.35 -8.38
CA ARG A 11 -41.82 66.55 -6.98
C ARG A 11 -42.42 65.52 -6.01
N GLN A 12 -43.65 65.12 -6.18
CA GLN A 12 -44.29 64.07 -5.38
C GLN A 12 -43.69 62.71 -5.72
N ALA A 13 -43.45 62.40 -7.00
CA ALA A 13 -42.75 61.18 -7.42
C ALA A 13 -41.34 61.11 -6.84
N GLY A 14 -40.61 62.26 -6.85
CA GLY A 14 -39.30 62.35 -6.23
C GLY A 14 -39.28 62.11 -4.72
N LEU A 15 -40.26 62.66 -4.02
CA LEU A 15 -40.46 62.44 -2.55
C LEU A 15 -40.83 61.00 -2.24
N VAL A 16 -41.69 60.37 -3.02
CA VAL A 16 -42.05 58.96 -2.88
C VAL A 16 -40.85 58.10 -3.16
N ALA A 17 -40.08 58.39 -4.21
CA ALA A 17 -38.86 57.67 -4.52
C ALA A 17 -37.81 57.81 -3.41
N LEU A 18 -37.66 59.01 -2.84
CA LEU A 18 -36.76 59.25 -1.69
C LEU A 18 -37.21 58.49 -0.44
N PHE A 19 -38.51 58.51 -0.16
CA PHE A 19 -39.08 57.78 0.97
C PHE A 19 -38.89 56.28 0.83
N VAL A 20 -39.16 55.73 -0.36
CA VAL A 20 -38.91 54.30 -0.68
C VAL A 20 -37.43 53.96 -0.54
N ALA A 21 -36.56 54.80 -1.09
CA ALA A 21 -35.10 54.61 -0.96
C ALA A 21 -34.64 54.61 0.51
N THR A 22 -35.12 55.57 1.31
CA THR A 22 -34.80 55.66 2.73
C THR A 22 -35.35 54.47 3.53
N ALA A 23 -36.57 54.05 3.24
CA ALA A 23 -37.17 52.84 3.84
C ALA A 23 -36.41 51.58 3.49
N LEU A 24 -35.98 51.44 2.23
CA LEU A 24 -35.13 50.31 1.79
C LEU A 24 -33.75 50.30 2.47
N VAL A 25 -33.10 51.47 2.57
CA VAL A 25 -31.82 51.61 3.28
C VAL A 25 -32.00 51.32 4.78
N GLY A 26 -33.06 51.83 5.41
CA GLY A 26 -33.35 51.55 6.81
C GLY A 26 -33.62 50.07 7.09
N THR A 27 -34.39 49.43 6.22
CA THR A 27 -34.67 47.98 6.31
C THR A 27 -33.39 47.16 6.11
N ALA A 28 -32.59 47.49 5.09
CA ALA A 28 -31.33 46.82 4.83
C ALA A 28 -30.34 46.96 6.00
N SER A 29 -30.24 48.20 6.59
CA SER A 29 -29.40 48.46 7.76
C SER A 29 -29.89 47.71 8.99
N GLY A 30 -31.21 47.65 9.23
CA GLY A 30 -31.80 46.89 10.33
C GLY A 30 -31.57 45.39 10.22
N VAL A 31 -31.68 44.82 9.01
CA VAL A 31 -31.38 43.42 8.73
C VAL A 31 -29.90 43.14 8.93
N LEU A 32 -29.01 44.01 8.43
CA LEU A 32 -27.58 43.87 8.64
C LEU A 32 -27.19 43.92 10.12
N PHE A 33 -27.81 44.82 10.90
CA PHE A 33 -27.57 44.94 12.33
C PHE A 33 -28.10 43.73 13.12
N ALA A 34 -29.28 43.22 12.76
CA ALA A 34 -29.86 42.05 13.43
C ALA A 34 -29.03 40.75 13.27
N TYR A 35 -28.24 40.65 12.22
CA TYR A 35 -27.42 39.48 11.95
C TYR A 35 -25.90 39.70 12.24
N ALA A 36 -25.54 40.88 12.78
CA ALA A 36 -24.11 41.21 13.04
C ALA A 36 -23.55 40.54 14.30
N ASP A 37 -24.39 40.21 15.29
CA ASP A 37 -23.94 39.68 16.60
C ASP A 37 -23.52 38.21 16.56
N ASP A 38 -24.01 37.42 15.58
CA ASP A 38 -23.75 35.98 15.43
C ASP A 38 -22.68 35.67 14.36
N LEU A 39 -21.79 36.60 14.07
CA LEU A 39 -20.79 36.39 13.01
C LEU A 39 -19.52 35.72 13.51
N PRO A 40 -18.96 34.80 12.73
CA PRO A 40 -17.67 34.16 13.07
C PRO A 40 -16.54 35.17 13.03
N GLN A 41 -15.53 34.97 13.89
CA GLN A 41 -14.30 35.77 13.91
C GLN A 41 -13.46 35.53 12.69
N ILE A 42 -13.24 36.55 11.86
CA ILE A 42 -12.46 36.48 10.61
C ILE A 42 -10.96 36.34 10.87
N SER A 43 -10.50 36.72 12.08
CA SER A 43 -9.09 36.46 12.53
C SER A 43 -8.70 34.99 12.43
N ALA A 44 -9.66 34.04 12.35
CA ALA A 44 -9.38 32.65 12.05
C ALA A 44 -8.70 32.41 10.68
N LEU A 45 -8.75 33.39 9.75
CA LEU A 45 -8.00 33.31 8.49
C LEU A 45 -6.49 33.63 8.66
N ASP A 46 -6.10 34.36 9.71
CA ASP A 46 -4.68 34.63 9.99
C ASP A 46 -3.96 33.32 10.39
N ASP A 47 -4.69 32.43 11.09
CA ASP A 47 -4.27 31.08 11.46
C ASP A 47 -4.89 30.03 10.54
N TYR A 48 -5.21 30.40 9.28
CA TYR A 48 -5.82 29.47 8.33
C TYR A 48 -4.92 28.26 8.11
N ARG A 49 -5.26 27.17 8.77
CA ARG A 49 -4.59 25.86 8.70
C ARG A 49 -5.58 24.83 8.14
N PRO A 50 -5.74 24.79 6.82
CA PRO A 50 -6.63 23.77 6.23
C PRO A 50 -6.10 22.37 6.51
N ASN A 51 -6.99 21.39 6.52
CA ASN A 51 -6.66 20.00 6.61
C ASN A 51 -5.68 19.63 5.49
N THR A 52 -4.59 18.97 5.83
CA THR A 52 -3.54 18.58 4.88
C THR A 52 -3.38 17.06 4.85
N ILE A 53 -2.79 16.57 3.77
CA ILE A 53 -2.58 15.14 3.54
C ILE A 53 -1.45 14.64 4.42
N THR A 54 -1.70 13.60 5.22
CA THR A 54 -0.62 12.83 5.84
C THR A 54 -0.02 11.89 4.81
N ARG A 55 1.29 11.96 4.60
CA ARG A 55 2.03 11.14 3.63
C ARG A 55 2.92 10.12 4.31
N LEU A 56 2.87 8.89 3.82
CA LEU A 56 3.82 7.85 4.16
C LEU A 56 4.83 7.73 3.03
N LEU A 57 6.10 7.89 3.37
CA LEU A 57 7.21 7.86 2.43
C LEU A 57 8.01 6.59 2.62
N ALA A 58 8.34 5.89 1.54
CA ALA A 58 9.34 4.83 1.55
C ALA A 58 10.72 5.42 1.86
N ARG A 59 11.70 4.55 2.07
CA ARG A 59 13.07 4.93 2.44
C ARG A 59 13.72 5.91 1.47
N ASP A 60 13.42 5.81 0.18
CA ASP A 60 13.92 6.67 -0.91
C ASP A 60 13.10 7.96 -1.09
N GLY A 61 12.05 8.17 -0.29
CA GLY A 61 11.16 9.33 -0.38
C GLY A 61 9.96 9.13 -1.29
N GLN A 62 9.81 7.98 -1.96
CA GLN A 62 8.61 7.68 -2.74
C GLN A 62 7.38 7.61 -1.83
N THR A 63 6.27 8.24 -2.23
CA THR A 63 4.99 8.12 -1.52
C THR A 63 4.40 6.72 -1.69
N ILE A 64 4.18 6.02 -0.58
CA ILE A 64 3.59 4.68 -0.53
C ILE A 64 2.16 4.66 0.01
N GLY A 65 1.71 5.75 0.62
CA GLY A 65 0.36 5.91 1.12
C GLY A 65 0.05 7.32 1.53
N GLU A 66 -1.24 7.69 1.45
CA GLU A 66 -1.75 8.99 1.86
C GLU A 66 -3.01 8.83 2.70
N PHE A 67 -3.13 9.65 3.74
CA PHE A 67 -4.32 9.72 4.58
C PHE A 67 -4.84 11.15 4.64
N ALA A 68 -6.08 11.34 4.22
CA ALA A 68 -6.75 12.62 4.28
C ALA A 68 -8.27 12.40 4.30
N THR A 69 -8.98 13.23 5.06
CA THR A 69 -10.42 13.38 4.91
C THR A 69 -10.74 14.15 3.63
N GLU A 70 -9.88 15.14 3.33
CA GLU A 70 -9.92 15.98 2.13
C GLU A 70 -8.51 16.01 1.55
N ARG A 71 -8.32 15.64 0.30
CA ARG A 71 -7.02 15.79 -0.39
C ARG A 71 -6.80 17.27 -0.64
N ARG A 72 -5.89 17.89 0.11
CA ARG A 72 -5.60 19.31 0.01
C ARG A 72 -4.11 19.58 0.17
N GLU A 73 -3.56 20.30 -0.79
CA GLU A 73 -2.21 20.85 -0.77
C GLU A 73 -2.31 22.37 -0.82
N VAL A 74 -1.70 23.05 0.15
CA VAL A 74 -1.78 24.50 0.27
C VAL A 74 -0.59 25.12 -0.42
N ILE A 75 -0.87 26.02 -1.37
CA ILE A 75 0.14 26.73 -2.15
C ILE A 75 0.02 28.24 -2.00
N GLY A 76 1.12 28.95 -2.27
CA GLY A 76 1.19 30.40 -2.32
C GLY A 76 0.46 30.96 -3.57
N TYR A 77 0.17 32.28 -3.54
CA TYR A 77 -0.43 32.95 -4.70
C TYR A 77 0.40 32.80 -5.97
N ASP A 78 1.73 32.92 -5.85
CA ASP A 78 2.67 32.86 -6.99
C ASP A 78 2.88 31.43 -7.51
N GLU A 79 2.48 30.41 -6.74
CA GLU A 79 2.48 29.01 -7.13
C GLU A 79 1.21 28.61 -7.91
N ILE A 80 0.26 29.52 -8.10
CA ILE A 80 -0.90 29.33 -8.97
C ILE A 80 -0.60 29.91 -10.34
N ALA A 81 -0.63 29.10 -11.41
CA ALA A 81 -0.39 29.57 -12.77
C ALA A 81 -1.23 30.83 -13.08
N PRO A 82 -0.66 31.86 -13.73
CA PRO A 82 -1.43 33.03 -14.16
C PRO A 82 -2.67 32.65 -15.00
N ALA A 83 -2.55 31.62 -15.86
CA ALA A 83 -3.67 31.11 -16.64
C ALA A 83 -4.82 30.61 -15.76
N LEU A 84 -4.52 29.93 -14.63
CA LEU A 84 -5.54 29.42 -13.73
C LEU A 84 -6.19 30.52 -12.91
N ARG A 85 -5.42 31.49 -12.40
CA ARG A 85 -5.96 32.69 -11.72
C ARG A 85 -6.94 33.43 -12.62
N ASN A 86 -6.55 33.67 -13.87
CA ASN A 86 -7.35 34.36 -14.86
C ASN A 86 -8.60 33.55 -15.26
N ALA A 87 -8.48 32.23 -15.43
CA ALA A 87 -9.62 31.36 -15.73
C ALA A 87 -10.70 31.38 -14.62
N ILE A 88 -10.26 31.33 -13.35
CA ILE A 88 -11.15 31.42 -12.19
C ILE A 88 -11.84 32.79 -12.17
N ILE A 89 -11.08 33.89 -12.29
CA ILE A 89 -11.63 35.25 -12.27
C ILE A 89 -12.61 35.47 -13.44
N ALA A 90 -12.23 35.11 -14.66
CA ALA A 90 -13.07 35.28 -15.85
C ALA A 90 -14.40 34.54 -15.77
N THR A 91 -14.41 33.39 -15.09
CA THR A 91 -15.57 32.51 -15.04
C THR A 91 -16.46 32.77 -13.83
N GLU A 92 -15.85 32.90 -12.66
CA GLU A 92 -16.59 33.02 -11.39
C GLU A 92 -16.90 34.47 -11.06
N ASP A 93 -15.96 35.40 -11.31
CA ASP A 93 -16.11 36.80 -10.88
C ASP A 93 -15.26 37.76 -11.72
N ALA A 94 -15.68 38.05 -12.94
CA ALA A 94 -14.97 38.95 -13.87
C ALA A 94 -14.67 40.35 -13.28
N GLY A 95 -15.49 40.83 -12.37
CA GLY A 95 -15.31 42.10 -11.65
C GLY A 95 -14.52 41.99 -10.35
N PHE A 96 -13.85 40.87 -10.05
CA PHE A 96 -13.20 40.57 -8.78
C PHE A 96 -12.33 41.71 -8.26
N ASN A 97 -11.52 42.31 -9.11
CA ASN A 97 -10.59 43.38 -8.74
C ASN A 97 -11.25 44.76 -8.58
N GLN A 98 -12.56 44.91 -8.86
CA GLN A 98 -13.24 46.18 -8.91
C GLN A 98 -14.26 46.40 -7.79
N HIS A 99 -14.62 45.37 -7.02
CA HIS A 99 -15.62 45.46 -5.94
C HIS A 99 -15.07 45.04 -4.58
N PHE A 100 -15.82 45.38 -3.52
CA PHE A 100 -15.51 45.07 -2.11
C PHE A 100 -16.32 43.88 -1.59
N GLY A 101 -16.16 42.71 -2.19
CA GLY A 101 -16.80 41.46 -1.80
C GLY A 101 -18.23 41.28 -2.36
N LEU A 102 -18.87 42.35 -2.76
CA LEU A 102 -20.24 42.38 -3.33
C LEU A 102 -20.24 43.15 -4.64
N SER A 103 -20.74 42.54 -5.70
CA SER A 103 -20.98 43.22 -6.96
C SER A 103 -22.47 43.69 -7.01
N VAL A 104 -22.74 44.91 -6.53
CA VAL A 104 -24.10 45.48 -6.46
C VAL A 104 -24.75 45.53 -7.83
N SER A 105 -24.01 45.94 -8.86
CA SER A 105 -24.50 45.99 -10.25
C SER A 105 -24.94 44.59 -10.72
N ARG A 106 -24.16 43.56 -10.43
CA ARG A 106 -24.46 42.19 -10.82
C ARG A 106 -25.66 41.61 -10.05
N ILE A 107 -25.81 41.96 -8.76
CA ILE A 107 -26.98 41.60 -7.95
C ILE A 107 -28.25 42.18 -8.55
N VAL A 108 -28.25 43.49 -8.91
CA VAL A 108 -29.39 44.17 -9.49
C VAL A 108 -29.76 43.62 -10.88
N ILE A 109 -28.77 43.45 -11.75
CA ILE A 109 -28.96 42.87 -13.09
C ILE A 109 -29.51 41.45 -13.02
N THR A 110 -28.99 40.64 -12.10
CA THR A 110 -29.46 39.25 -11.92
C THR A 110 -30.87 39.22 -11.37
N ALA A 111 -31.20 40.05 -10.37
CA ALA A 111 -32.56 40.15 -9.82
C ALA A 111 -33.56 40.56 -10.90
N LEU A 112 -33.21 41.53 -11.75
CA LEU A 112 -34.04 41.91 -12.89
C LEU A 112 -34.21 40.78 -13.90
N LYS A 113 -33.12 40.11 -14.28
CA LYS A 113 -33.19 38.93 -15.17
C LYS A 113 -34.07 37.84 -14.60
N ASP A 114 -33.89 37.48 -13.33
CA ASP A 114 -34.70 36.44 -12.66
C ASP A 114 -36.21 36.77 -12.68
N ILE A 115 -36.58 38.07 -12.50
CA ILE A 115 -37.95 38.52 -12.58
C ILE A 115 -38.52 38.42 -14.01
N PHE A 116 -37.73 38.80 -15.04
CA PHE A 116 -38.21 38.86 -16.42
C PHE A 116 -38.09 37.55 -17.20
N THR A 117 -37.09 36.68 -16.86
CA THR A 117 -36.82 35.46 -17.64
C THR A 117 -37.11 34.15 -16.89
N GLY A 118 -37.35 34.21 -15.56
CA GLY A 118 -37.51 33.01 -14.72
C GLY A 118 -36.26 32.15 -14.61
N GLN A 119 -35.16 32.57 -15.22
CA GLN A 119 -33.86 31.84 -15.19
C GLN A 119 -33.01 32.40 -14.07
N ARG A 120 -32.62 31.53 -13.13
CA ARG A 120 -31.78 31.91 -12.01
C ARG A 120 -30.30 31.96 -12.45
N ALA A 121 -29.74 33.15 -12.57
CA ALA A 121 -28.34 33.39 -12.87
C ALA A 121 -27.51 33.46 -11.56
N GLY A 122 -26.29 32.95 -11.57
CA GLY A 122 -25.39 33.03 -10.41
C GLY A 122 -24.79 34.45 -10.28
N ALA A 123 -25.01 35.13 -9.16
CA ALA A 123 -24.47 36.44 -8.88
C ALA A 123 -23.48 36.49 -7.71
N SER A 124 -23.03 35.34 -7.20
CA SER A 124 -22.09 35.27 -6.09
C SER A 124 -20.68 35.59 -6.54
N THR A 125 -19.92 36.37 -5.75
CA THR A 125 -18.53 36.69 -5.96
C THR A 125 -17.61 35.60 -5.39
N ILE A 126 -16.32 35.58 -5.78
CA ILE A 126 -15.29 34.70 -5.20
C ILE A 126 -15.25 34.86 -3.69
N THR A 127 -15.26 36.10 -3.17
CA THR A 127 -15.23 36.39 -1.74
C THR A 127 -16.47 35.85 -0.99
N GLN A 128 -17.67 35.91 -1.62
CA GLN A 128 -18.89 35.34 -1.06
C GLN A 128 -18.82 33.79 -1.01
N GLN A 129 -18.28 33.17 -2.04
CA GLN A 129 -18.07 31.71 -2.05
C GLN A 129 -17.08 31.30 -0.96
N LEU A 130 -15.96 32.00 -0.82
CA LEU A 130 -14.98 31.78 0.24
C LEU A 130 -15.61 31.94 1.64
N ALA A 131 -16.37 33.04 1.87
CA ALA A 131 -17.08 33.27 3.13
C ALA A 131 -18.04 32.13 3.48
N ARG A 132 -18.81 31.66 2.50
CA ARG A 132 -19.71 30.52 2.67
C ARG A 132 -18.96 29.22 3.04
N ASP A 133 -17.91 28.92 2.30
CA ASP A 133 -17.21 27.63 2.40
C ASP A 133 -16.35 27.53 3.66
N LEU A 134 -15.89 28.64 4.24
CA LEU A 134 -15.10 28.67 5.46
C LEU A 134 -15.93 28.89 6.72
N PHE A 135 -16.88 29.81 6.69
CA PHE A 135 -17.51 30.30 7.92
C PHE A 135 -18.99 29.91 8.08
N LEU A 136 -19.63 29.40 7.04
CA LEU A 136 -21.05 29.08 7.05
C LEU A 136 -21.36 27.61 6.80
N ARG A 137 -20.41 26.70 7.16
CA ARG A 137 -20.56 25.24 7.00
C ARG A 137 -21.75 24.68 7.81
N GLN A 138 -22.17 25.32 8.90
CA GLN A 138 -23.35 24.92 9.68
C GLN A 138 -24.65 24.93 8.86
N TYR A 139 -24.69 25.66 7.75
CA TYR A 139 -25.83 25.70 6.81
C TYR A 139 -25.71 24.65 5.68
N MET A 140 -24.77 23.74 5.80
CA MET A 140 -24.60 22.64 4.85
C MET A 140 -25.49 21.47 5.25
N ARG A 141 -26.28 20.95 4.32
CA ARG A 141 -27.13 19.77 4.50
C ARG A 141 -26.34 18.49 4.35
N GLU A 142 -26.88 17.38 4.87
CA GLU A 142 -26.37 16.06 4.53
C GLU A 142 -26.34 15.88 3.00
N GLY A 143 -25.16 15.52 2.46
CA GLY A 143 -24.91 15.47 1.01
C GLY A 143 -24.19 16.70 0.44
N GLY A 144 -23.70 17.65 1.27
CA GLY A 144 -22.78 18.73 0.89
C GLY A 144 -23.40 19.95 0.24
N ALA A 145 -24.72 20.02 0.07
CA ALA A 145 -25.39 21.19 -0.50
C ALA A 145 -25.75 22.22 0.58
N PHE A 146 -25.46 23.49 0.32
CA PHE A 146 -25.84 24.58 1.24
C PHE A 146 -27.33 24.86 1.22
N GLU A 147 -27.87 25.15 2.40
CA GLU A 147 -29.27 25.60 2.54
C GLU A 147 -29.48 26.94 1.83
N ARG A 148 -30.63 27.07 1.16
CA ARG A 148 -31.04 28.31 0.47
C ARG A 148 -31.89 29.17 1.40
N SER A 149 -31.28 29.78 2.43
CA SER A 149 -31.95 30.70 3.33
C SER A 149 -31.48 32.14 3.10
N LEU A 150 -32.38 33.10 3.33
CA LEU A 150 -32.05 34.53 3.27
C LEU A 150 -31.03 34.89 4.35
N GLU A 151 -31.20 34.32 5.54
CA GLU A 151 -30.28 34.49 6.67
C GLU A 151 -28.85 34.14 6.29
N ARG A 152 -28.62 32.93 5.75
CA ARG A 152 -27.31 32.53 5.27
C ARG A 152 -26.75 33.51 4.25
N LYS A 153 -27.57 33.99 3.31
CA LYS A 153 -27.09 34.90 2.25
C LYS A 153 -26.68 36.25 2.79
N VAL A 154 -27.42 36.77 3.79
CA VAL A 154 -27.06 38.02 4.48
C VAL A 154 -25.76 37.87 5.27
N LYS A 155 -25.61 36.79 6.03
CA LYS A 155 -24.35 36.50 6.74
C LYS A 155 -23.18 36.36 5.78
N GLU A 156 -23.36 35.67 4.63
CA GLU A 156 -22.38 35.56 3.55
C GLU A 156 -21.90 36.92 3.04
N TRP A 157 -22.83 37.87 2.83
CA TRP A 157 -22.51 39.22 2.40
C TRP A 157 -21.71 40.00 3.45
N ILE A 158 -22.09 39.93 4.72
CA ILE A 158 -21.40 40.64 5.80
C ILE A 158 -19.96 40.09 5.94
N VAL A 159 -19.82 38.78 5.98
CA VAL A 159 -18.49 38.12 6.10
C VAL A 159 -17.62 38.45 4.89
N ALA A 160 -18.18 38.42 3.67
CA ALA A 160 -17.43 38.77 2.45
C ALA A 160 -16.87 40.20 2.50
N VAL A 161 -17.67 41.21 2.94
CA VAL A 161 -17.21 42.59 3.11
C VAL A 161 -16.12 42.69 4.19
N GLN A 162 -16.24 41.94 5.28
CA GLN A 162 -15.22 41.93 6.33
C GLN A 162 -13.91 41.31 5.84
N ILE A 163 -13.94 40.22 5.07
CA ILE A 163 -12.76 39.61 4.44
C ILE A 163 -12.03 40.64 3.56
N GLU A 164 -12.77 41.34 2.70
CA GLU A 164 -12.20 42.36 1.78
C GLU A 164 -11.59 43.57 2.52
N LYS A 165 -12.09 43.90 3.74
CA LYS A 165 -11.47 44.94 4.57
C LYS A 165 -10.13 44.54 5.17
N ARG A 166 -9.87 43.25 5.37
CA ARG A 166 -8.69 42.74 6.07
C ARG A 166 -7.62 42.19 5.16
N TYR A 167 -8.01 41.55 4.03
CA TYR A 167 -7.12 40.84 3.14
C TYR A 167 -7.08 41.45 1.74
N THR A 168 -5.92 41.34 1.07
CA THR A 168 -5.76 41.79 -0.31
C THR A 168 -6.43 40.83 -1.30
N LYS A 169 -6.69 41.30 -2.53
CA LYS A 169 -7.23 40.45 -3.58
C LYS A 169 -6.39 39.19 -3.88
N PRO A 170 -5.04 39.27 -3.95
CA PRO A 170 -4.18 38.08 -4.02
C PRO A 170 -4.38 37.10 -2.85
N ASP A 171 -4.54 37.61 -1.60
CA ASP A 171 -4.76 36.75 -0.44
C ASP A 171 -6.10 36.03 -0.53
N ILE A 172 -7.16 36.77 -0.90
CA ILE A 172 -8.51 36.22 -1.05
C ILE A 172 -8.54 35.14 -2.14
N LEU A 173 -7.89 35.39 -3.28
CA LEU A 173 -7.80 34.40 -4.36
C LEU A 173 -7.00 33.18 -3.94
N ARG A 174 -5.89 33.35 -3.20
CA ARG A 174 -5.10 32.28 -2.62
C ARG A 174 -5.92 31.43 -1.65
N PHE A 175 -6.66 32.04 -0.74
CA PHE A 175 -7.55 31.30 0.18
C PHE A 175 -8.62 30.53 -0.59
N TYR A 176 -9.25 31.17 -1.58
CA TYR A 176 -10.25 30.54 -2.42
C TYR A 176 -9.70 29.35 -3.20
N ALA A 177 -8.57 29.54 -3.86
CA ALA A 177 -7.93 28.50 -4.64
C ALA A 177 -7.49 27.28 -3.81
N ASN A 178 -7.12 27.49 -2.54
CA ASN A 178 -6.77 26.42 -1.62
C ASN A 178 -7.99 25.76 -0.95
N GLN A 179 -9.19 26.41 -0.99
CA GLN A 179 -10.36 25.92 -0.27
C GLN A 179 -11.37 25.16 -1.15
N ILE A 180 -11.47 25.52 -2.41
CA ILE A 180 -12.55 25.07 -3.29
C ILE A 180 -12.51 23.59 -3.56
N TYR A 181 -13.68 22.93 -3.52
CA TYR A 181 -13.84 21.53 -3.89
C TYR A 181 -13.87 21.34 -5.41
N LEU A 182 -13.07 20.44 -5.92
CA LEU A 182 -12.87 20.20 -7.36
C LEU A 182 -13.17 18.75 -7.80
N GLY A 183 -13.92 18.01 -6.98
CA GLY A 183 -14.35 16.64 -7.28
C GLY A 183 -13.39 15.55 -6.82
N HIS A 184 -13.88 14.32 -6.70
CA HIS A 184 -13.09 13.14 -6.34
C HIS A 184 -12.23 13.28 -5.07
N GLY A 185 -12.71 14.08 -4.09
CA GLY A 185 -11.97 14.34 -2.84
C GLY A 185 -10.88 15.39 -2.94
N ALA A 186 -10.65 16.01 -4.11
CA ALA A 186 -9.67 17.07 -4.29
C ALA A 186 -10.21 18.42 -3.82
N TYR A 187 -9.55 19.00 -2.83
CA TYR A 187 -9.80 20.36 -2.32
C TYR A 187 -8.58 21.23 -2.62
N GLY A 188 -8.82 22.36 -3.27
CA GLY A 188 -7.79 23.26 -3.74
C GLY A 188 -7.22 22.88 -5.11
N VAL A 189 -6.65 23.90 -5.75
CA VAL A 189 -6.21 23.81 -7.14
C VAL A 189 -4.96 22.95 -7.33
N GLU A 190 -4.09 22.86 -6.34
CA GLU A 190 -2.90 22.01 -6.40
C GLU A 190 -3.27 20.53 -6.41
N ALA A 191 -4.12 20.10 -5.46
CA ALA A 191 -4.62 18.74 -5.42
C ALA A 191 -5.39 18.37 -6.70
N ALA A 192 -6.13 19.32 -7.28
CA ALA A 192 -6.82 19.11 -8.55
C ALA A 192 -5.86 19.03 -9.75
N ALA A 193 -4.79 19.84 -9.77
CA ALA A 193 -3.77 19.80 -10.81
C ALA A 193 -3.06 18.44 -10.85
N HIS A 194 -2.65 17.93 -9.69
CA HIS A 194 -2.09 16.59 -9.57
C HIS A 194 -3.13 15.51 -9.94
N LEU A 195 -4.37 15.65 -9.47
CA LEU A 195 -5.44 14.68 -9.74
C LEU A 195 -5.73 14.52 -11.24
N TYR A 196 -5.86 15.62 -11.97
CA TYR A 196 -6.32 15.60 -13.35
C TYR A 196 -5.15 15.53 -14.35
N PHE A 197 -3.99 16.12 -14.02
CA PHE A 197 -2.88 16.36 -14.96
C PHE A 197 -1.52 15.86 -14.48
N ASP A 198 -1.41 15.36 -13.24
CA ASP A 198 -0.16 14.86 -12.62
C ASP A 198 0.98 15.89 -12.66
N LYS A 199 0.65 17.15 -12.39
CA LYS A 199 1.62 18.25 -12.36
C LYS A 199 1.21 19.33 -11.35
N PRO A 200 2.17 20.16 -10.89
CA PRO A 200 1.87 21.29 -10.00
C PRO A 200 0.97 22.32 -10.68
N ALA A 201 0.15 23.03 -9.88
CA ALA A 201 -0.76 24.07 -10.40
C ALA A 201 -0.03 25.23 -11.10
N LYS A 202 1.23 25.49 -10.76
CA LYS A 202 2.07 26.52 -11.41
C LYS A 202 2.41 26.20 -12.87
N ASP A 203 2.39 24.91 -13.25
CA ASP A 203 2.83 24.41 -14.55
C ASP A 203 1.65 24.09 -15.50
N LEU A 204 0.43 24.48 -15.11
CA LEU A 204 -0.77 24.26 -15.92
C LEU A 204 -0.79 25.10 -17.19
N ALA A 205 -1.03 24.47 -18.33
CA ALA A 205 -1.29 25.12 -19.60
C ALA A 205 -2.69 25.79 -19.60
N PRO A 206 -2.97 26.75 -20.48
CA PRO A 206 -4.27 27.46 -20.51
C PRO A 206 -5.49 26.52 -20.60
N GLU A 207 -5.44 25.49 -21.42
CA GLU A 207 -6.52 24.50 -21.56
C GLU A 207 -6.72 23.63 -20.30
N GLU A 208 -5.68 23.33 -19.58
CA GLU A 208 -5.71 22.59 -18.33
C GLU A 208 -6.26 23.46 -17.19
N ALA A 209 -5.77 24.69 -17.10
CA ALA A 209 -6.24 25.72 -16.19
C ALA A 209 -7.76 26.01 -16.39
N ALA A 210 -8.18 26.15 -17.63
CA ALA A 210 -9.59 26.32 -18.00
C ALA A 210 -10.42 25.08 -17.62
N THR A 211 -9.86 23.87 -17.69
CA THR A 211 -10.54 22.65 -17.26
C THR A 211 -10.79 22.65 -15.75
N ILE A 212 -9.80 23.01 -14.94
CA ILE A 212 -9.96 23.11 -13.48
C ILE A 212 -10.99 24.18 -13.13
N ALA A 213 -10.93 25.36 -13.73
CA ALA A 213 -11.92 26.42 -13.51
C ALA A 213 -13.34 26.00 -13.96
N ALA A 214 -13.46 25.20 -15.01
CA ALA A 214 -14.73 24.68 -15.50
C ALA A 214 -15.46 23.77 -14.50
N ILE A 215 -14.69 23.00 -13.72
CA ILE A 215 -15.21 22.01 -12.77
C ILE A 215 -15.85 22.70 -11.55
N ILE A 216 -15.43 23.91 -11.18
CA ILE A 216 -15.88 24.64 -9.98
C ILE A 216 -17.40 24.69 -9.87
N GLN A 217 -18.11 24.90 -10.97
CA GLN A 217 -19.58 25.06 -10.96
C GLN A 217 -20.33 23.82 -10.48
N ALA A 218 -19.85 22.62 -10.81
CA ALA A 218 -20.49 21.35 -10.45
C ALA A 218 -19.48 20.20 -10.48
N PRO A 219 -18.61 20.08 -9.45
CA PRO A 219 -17.44 19.22 -9.44
C PRO A 219 -17.71 17.77 -9.83
N GLU A 220 -18.76 17.16 -9.28
CA GLU A 220 -19.11 15.77 -9.57
C GLU A 220 -19.67 15.57 -10.98
N ARG A 221 -20.35 16.55 -11.55
CA ARG A 221 -21.02 16.43 -12.84
C ARG A 221 -20.17 16.88 -14.02
N LEU A 222 -19.27 17.85 -13.79
CA LEU A 222 -18.40 18.44 -14.81
C LEU A 222 -17.00 17.86 -14.80
N SER A 223 -16.75 16.87 -13.92
CA SER A 223 -15.48 16.14 -13.91
C SER A 223 -15.25 15.44 -15.25
N PRO A 224 -14.07 15.62 -15.85
CA PRO A 224 -13.72 14.93 -17.10
C PRO A 224 -13.65 13.41 -16.97
N PHE A 225 -13.51 12.87 -15.74
CA PHE A 225 -13.59 11.44 -15.48
C PHE A 225 -15.01 10.88 -15.54
N VAL A 226 -16.02 11.74 -15.32
CA VAL A 226 -17.44 11.35 -15.35
C VAL A 226 -18.05 11.56 -16.73
N ASP A 227 -17.84 12.75 -17.32
CA ASP A 227 -18.36 13.11 -18.66
C ASP A 227 -17.38 14.02 -19.39
N GLY A 228 -16.45 13.40 -20.12
CA GLY A 228 -15.41 14.11 -20.88
C GLY A 228 -15.98 15.09 -21.92
N ARG A 229 -17.17 14.83 -22.51
CA ARG A 229 -17.82 15.72 -23.48
C ARG A 229 -18.31 16.99 -22.80
N ARG A 230 -18.98 16.87 -21.65
CA ARG A 230 -19.45 18.06 -20.90
C ARG A 230 -18.30 18.85 -20.35
N ALA A 231 -17.25 18.18 -19.84
CA ALA A 231 -16.04 18.83 -19.37
C ALA A 231 -15.39 19.66 -20.50
N LEU A 232 -15.26 19.09 -21.70
CA LEU A 232 -14.70 19.76 -22.87
C LEU A 232 -15.53 20.99 -23.28
N MET A 233 -16.85 20.87 -23.36
CA MET A 233 -17.73 21.99 -23.67
C MET A 233 -17.60 23.10 -22.63
N ARG A 234 -17.53 22.77 -21.36
CA ARG A 234 -17.40 23.77 -20.29
C ARG A 234 -16.01 24.39 -20.26
N ARG A 235 -14.93 23.63 -20.51
CA ARG A 235 -13.58 24.15 -20.71
C ARG A 235 -13.54 25.20 -21.82
N ASN A 236 -14.13 24.89 -22.98
CA ASN A 236 -14.15 25.82 -24.11
C ASN A 236 -14.94 27.09 -23.80
N TYR A 237 -16.03 26.99 -23.02
CA TYR A 237 -16.71 28.16 -22.51
C TYR A 237 -15.81 29.02 -21.60
N VAL A 238 -15.00 28.40 -20.72
CA VAL A 238 -14.06 29.14 -19.87
C VAL A 238 -12.99 29.85 -20.72
N LEU A 239 -12.42 29.18 -21.73
CA LEU A 239 -11.44 29.77 -22.65
C LEU A 239 -12.04 30.97 -23.42
N GLN A 240 -13.29 30.86 -23.84
CA GLN A 240 -14.00 31.99 -24.46
C GLN A 240 -14.18 33.15 -23.48
N ARG A 241 -14.54 32.87 -22.21
CA ARG A 241 -14.62 33.90 -21.17
C ARG A 241 -13.28 34.59 -20.92
N MET A 242 -12.18 33.82 -20.93
CA MET A 242 -10.83 34.40 -20.79
C MET A 242 -10.47 35.31 -21.96
N GLU A 243 -10.92 35.00 -23.16
CA GLU A 243 -10.77 35.85 -24.33
C GLU A 243 -11.63 37.15 -24.22
N GLU A 244 -12.90 37.02 -23.86
CA GLU A 244 -13.84 38.15 -23.66
C GLU A 244 -13.36 39.13 -22.58
N GLU A 245 -12.69 38.63 -21.52
CA GLU A 245 -12.10 39.46 -20.44
C GLU A 245 -10.67 39.93 -20.73
N GLY A 246 -10.12 39.60 -21.93
CA GLY A 246 -8.80 40.06 -22.39
C GLY A 246 -7.60 39.33 -21.78
N TYR A 247 -7.81 38.18 -21.15
CA TYR A 247 -6.73 37.35 -20.61
C TYR A 247 -6.05 36.46 -21.67
N LEU A 248 -6.74 36.19 -22.79
CA LEU A 248 -6.19 35.48 -23.98
C LEU A 248 -6.51 36.28 -25.25
N THR A 249 -5.63 36.17 -26.24
CA THR A 249 -5.97 36.59 -27.59
C THR A 249 -6.89 35.56 -28.25
N ALA A 250 -7.60 35.96 -29.32
CA ALA A 250 -8.48 35.06 -30.08
C ALA A 250 -7.72 33.81 -30.60
N ASP A 251 -6.47 34.02 -31.06
CA ASP A 251 -5.65 32.90 -31.55
C ASP A 251 -5.21 31.97 -30.45
N GLN A 252 -4.85 32.48 -29.27
CA GLN A 252 -4.53 31.66 -28.09
C GLN A 252 -5.73 30.85 -27.59
N SER A 253 -6.90 31.50 -27.57
CA SER A 253 -8.16 30.85 -27.18
C SER A 253 -8.50 29.70 -28.12
N ARG A 254 -8.40 29.93 -29.44
CA ARG A 254 -8.66 28.93 -30.49
C ARG A 254 -7.67 27.77 -30.38
N ALA A 255 -6.37 28.03 -30.27
CA ALA A 255 -5.34 27.03 -30.14
C ALA A 255 -5.54 26.15 -28.88
N ALA A 256 -5.93 26.77 -27.76
CA ALA A 256 -6.23 26.03 -26.51
C ALA A 256 -7.51 25.14 -26.60
N GLN A 257 -8.53 25.64 -27.37
CA GLN A 257 -9.76 24.87 -27.60
C GLN A 257 -9.54 23.66 -28.50
N GLU A 258 -8.62 23.72 -29.44
CA GLU A 258 -8.25 22.61 -30.36
C GLU A 258 -7.44 21.52 -29.67
N ARG A 259 -6.78 21.80 -28.54
CA ARG A 259 -6.00 20.81 -27.82
C ARG A 259 -6.90 19.75 -27.18
N ALA A 260 -6.49 18.49 -27.36
CA ALA A 260 -7.16 17.35 -26.73
C ALA A 260 -7.03 17.43 -25.21
N LEU A 261 -8.09 17.04 -24.50
CA LEU A 261 -8.07 16.89 -23.04
C LEU A 261 -7.42 15.56 -22.70
N VAL A 262 -6.14 15.61 -22.30
CA VAL A 262 -5.37 14.43 -21.86
C VAL A 262 -5.32 14.40 -20.36
N LEU A 263 -5.89 13.35 -19.74
CA LEU A 263 -5.89 13.14 -18.30
C LEU A 263 -4.82 12.09 -17.96
N GLN A 264 -4.09 12.31 -16.86
CA GLN A 264 -3.03 11.37 -16.41
C GLN A 264 -3.57 10.13 -15.70
N GLY A 265 -4.83 10.11 -15.32
CA GLY A 265 -5.48 8.92 -14.78
C GLY A 265 -6.64 9.26 -13.85
N GLN A 266 -7.49 8.28 -13.57
CA GLN A 266 -8.46 8.43 -12.49
C GLN A 266 -7.72 8.39 -11.16
N PRO A 267 -8.24 9.07 -10.12
CA PRO A 267 -7.89 8.77 -8.76
C PRO A 267 -8.48 7.39 -8.45
N THR A 268 -7.87 6.34 -8.97
CA THR A 268 -7.96 5.06 -8.30
C THR A 268 -7.49 5.35 -6.89
N GLN A 269 -8.24 4.91 -5.88
CA GLN A 269 -7.63 4.69 -4.55
C GLN A 269 -6.24 4.15 -4.83
N GLU A 270 -5.23 4.95 -4.55
CA GLU A 270 -3.85 4.63 -4.91
C GLU A 270 -3.62 3.20 -4.49
N ARG A 271 -3.29 2.35 -5.45
CA ARG A 271 -2.88 1.01 -5.14
C ARG A 271 -1.49 1.15 -4.55
N SER A 272 -1.46 1.41 -3.25
CA SER A 272 -0.21 1.34 -2.51
C SER A 272 0.51 0.06 -2.91
N ILE A 273 1.81 0.16 -3.21
CA ILE A 273 2.65 -1.02 -3.43
C ILE A 273 2.71 -1.90 -2.17
N ALA A 274 2.41 -1.32 -0.99
CA ALA A 274 2.50 -1.96 0.32
C ALA A 274 1.24 -1.80 1.17
N PRO A 275 0.04 -2.22 0.71
CA PRO A 275 -1.22 -1.87 1.38
C PRO A 275 -1.34 -2.45 2.80
N TYR A 276 -0.77 -3.63 3.07
CA TYR A 276 -0.73 -4.22 4.41
C TYR A 276 0.18 -3.43 5.37
N PHE A 277 1.34 -3.00 4.89
CA PHE A 277 2.29 -2.20 5.65
C PHE A 277 1.72 -0.80 5.97
N VAL A 278 1.10 -0.16 4.98
CA VAL A 278 0.43 1.13 5.11
C VAL A 278 -0.73 1.05 6.13
N GLU A 279 -1.52 -0.01 6.08
CA GLU A 279 -2.65 -0.20 7.02
C GLU A 279 -2.18 -0.46 8.46
N ASP A 280 -1.08 -1.17 8.66
CA ASP A 280 -0.49 -1.37 9.99
C ASP A 280 -0.01 -0.03 10.58
N ILE A 281 0.67 0.80 9.79
CA ILE A 281 1.09 2.13 10.19
C ILE A 281 -0.13 3.02 10.47
N ARG A 282 -1.15 2.98 9.62
CA ARG A 282 -2.39 3.73 9.81
C ARG A 282 -3.01 3.45 11.19
N LYS A 283 -3.15 2.18 11.55
CA LYS A 283 -3.69 1.76 12.86
C LYS A 283 -2.84 2.27 14.01
N THR A 284 -1.52 2.17 13.88
CA THR A 284 -0.57 2.63 14.89
C THR A 284 -0.66 4.15 15.09
N LEU A 285 -0.69 4.91 13.99
CA LEU A 285 -0.80 6.36 14.03
C LEU A 285 -2.16 6.81 14.58
N GLU A 286 -3.25 6.16 14.16
CA GLU A 286 -4.59 6.47 14.66
C GLU A 286 -4.72 6.21 16.16
N GLN A 287 -4.16 5.09 16.65
CA GLN A 287 -4.14 4.76 18.07
C GLN A 287 -3.29 5.76 18.87
N LYS A 288 -2.16 6.22 18.34
CA LYS A 288 -1.20 7.07 19.06
C LYS A 288 -1.56 8.55 19.02
N TYR A 289 -1.98 9.06 17.87
CA TYR A 289 -2.21 10.49 17.62
C TYR A 289 -3.69 10.84 17.46
N GLY A 290 -4.56 9.83 17.32
CA GLY A 290 -5.99 10.01 17.05
C GLY A 290 -6.31 10.23 15.57
N ALA A 291 -7.56 9.96 15.19
CA ALA A 291 -8.02 10.08 13.80
C ALA A 291 -7.86 11.52 13.25
N LYS A 292 -8.13 12.54 14.08
CA LYS A 292 -7.99 13.93 13.65
C LYS A 292 -6.57 14.27 13.22
N ALA A 293 -5.56 13.89 13.99
CA ALA A 293 -4.16 14.15 13.63
C ALA A 293 -3.77 13.39 12.37
N LEU A 294 -4.17 12.11 12.26
CA LEU A 294 -3.88 11.28 11.09
C LEU A 294 -4.44 11.84 9.79
N TYR A 295 -5.69 12.33 9.80
CA TYR A 295 -6.39 12.70 8.57
C TYR A 295 -6.39 14.21 8.26
N GLU A 296 -5.97 15.06 9.23
CA GLU A 296 -6.11 16.52 9.12
C GLU A 296 -4.82 17.30 9.38
N ALA A 297 -3.83 16.71 10.09
CA ALA A 297 -2.63 17.45 10.52
C ALA A 297 -1.53 17.50 9.46
N GLY A 298 -1.57 16.65 8.43
CA GLY A 298 -0.55 16.63 7.38
C GLY A 298 0.80 16.10 7.85
N LEU A 299 0.79 14.98 8.58
CA LEU A 299 2.01 14.34 9.05
C LEU A 299 2.86 13.84 7.88
N GLN A 300 4.17 13.95 8.02
CA GLN A 300 5.15 13.32 7.15
C GLN A 300 5.77 12.14 7.87
N VAL A 301 5.49 10.94 7.39
CA VAL A 301 5.92 9.68 8.01
C VAL A 301 6.97 9.03 7.14
N GLN A 302 8.23 9.15 7.54
CA GLN A 302 9.33 8.44 6.88
C GLN A 302 9.35 7.00 7.37
N THR A 303 9.08 6.05 6.48
CA THR A 303 9.03 4.64 6.82
C THR A 303 10.35 3.93 6.54
N THR A 304 10.45 2.68 6.97
CA THR A 304 11.61 1.81 6.75
C THR A 304 11.52 1.03 5.44
N LEU A 305 10.39 1.09 4.74
CA LEU A 305 10.09 0.29 3.56
C LEU A 305 11.06 0.61 2.41
N ASP A 306 11.54 -0.41 1.77
CA ASP A 306 12.29 -0.33 0.51
C ASP A 306 11.32 -0.65 -0.64
N ALA A 307 11.10 0.32 -1.53
CA ALA A 307 10.07 0.22 -2.56
C ALA A 307 10.38 -0.91 -3.55
N ASP A 308 11.63 -1.09 -3.94
CA ASP A 308 12.04 -2.13 -4.90
C ASP A 308 11.91 -3.53 -4.28
N LEU A 309 12.33 -3.69 -3.01
CA LEU A 309 12.15 -4.95 -2.29
C LEU A 309 10.68 -5.27 -2.05
N GLN A 310 9.84 -4.26 -1.83
CA GLN A 310 8.41 -4.45 -1.68
C GLN A 310 7.76 -4.96 -2.99
N VAL A 311 8.12 -4.39 -4.12
CA VAL A 311 7.66 -4.86 -5.44
C VAL A 311 8.10 -6.31 -5.67
N ALA A 312 9.38 -6.61 -5.40
CA ALA A 312 9.90 -7.97 -5.52
C ALA A 312 9.17 -8.96 -4.60
N ALA A 313 8.82 -8.55 -3.37
CA ALA A 313 8.06 -9.36 -2.43
C ALA A 313 6.64 -9.67 -2.93
N ASN A 314 5.94 -8.64 -3.46
CA ASN A 314 4.61 -8.80 -4.05
C ASN A 314 4.64 -9.80 -5.20
N GLU A 315 5.58 -9.65 -6.13
CA GLU A 315 5.72 -10.54 -7.29
C GLU A 315 6.09 -11.97 -6.91
N ALA A 316 7.04 -12.13 -5.98
CA ALA A 316 7.46 -13.44 -5.52
C ALA A 316 6.30 -14.20 -4.87
N LEU A 317 5.54 -13.53 -4.01
CA LEU A 317 4.39 -14.12 -3.33
C LEU A 317 3.27 -14.44 -4.32
N ASP A 318 2.88 -13.51 -5.19
CA ASP A 318 1.81 -13.74 -6.19
C ASP A 318 2.14 -14.94 -7.09
N ARG A 319 3.34 -14.95 -7.72
CA ARG A 319 3.78 -16.06 -8.57
C ARG A 319 3.84 -17.38 -7.84
N GLY A 320 4.32 -17.35 -6.59
CA GLY A 320 4.42 -18.56 -5.77
C GLY A 320 3.06 -19.16 -5.41
N LEU A 321 2.14 -18.33 -4.93
CA LEU A 321 0.78 -18.77 -4.58
C LEU A 321 0.03 -19.30 -5.79
N ARG A 322 0.12 -18.66 -6.95
CA ARG A 322 -0.47 -19.16 -8.22
C ARG A 322 0.12 -20.50 -8.63
N ARG A 323 1.45 -20.68 -8.47
CA ARG A 323 2.15 -21.95 -8.76
C ARG A 323 1.60 -23.10 -7.93
N ILE A 324 1.43 -22.87 -6.62
CA ILE A 324 0.91 -23.87 -5.70
C ILE A 324 -0.56 -24.16 -6.00
N ASP A 325 -1.36 -23.12 -6.18
CA ASP A 325 -2.78 -23.24 -6.46
C ASP A 325 -3.06 -24.03 -7.74
N LYS A 326 -2.37 -23.73 -8.84
CA LYS A 326 -2.45 -24.48 -10.09
C LYS A 326 -2.09 -25.95 -9.92
N ARG A 327 -1.08 -26.25 -9.10
CA ARG A 327 -0.60 -27.63 -8.85
C ARG A 327 -1.60 -28.43 -8.01
N ARG A 328 -2.32 -27.78 -7.07
CA ARG A 328 -3.13 -28.42 -6.04
C ARG A 328 -4.63 -28.32 -6.26
N SER A 329 -5.12 -27.14 -6.56
CA SER A 329 -6.56 -26.89 -6.67
C SER A 329 -7.12 -27.25 -8.05
N GLY A 330 -6.24 -27.38 -9.05
CA GLY A 330 -6.65 -27.52 -10.44
C GLY A 330 -7.36 -26.27 -10.97
N PHE A 331 -7.90 -26.35 -12.18
CA PHE A 331 -8.64 -25.25 -12.78
C PHE A 331 -10.05 -25.11 -12.17
N ARG A 332 -10.41 -23.90 -11.79
CA ARG A 332 -11.74 -23.53 -11.33
C ARG A 332 -12.49 -22.81 -12.45
N LYS A 333 -13.75 -23.17 -12.63
CA LYS A 333 -14.59 -22.47 -13.63
C LYS A 333 -14.62 -20.98 -13.34
N PRO A 334 -14.57 -20.12 -14.38
CA PRO A 334 -14.68 -18.68 -14.23
C PRO A 334 -15.95 -18.29 -13.45
N ALA A 335 -15.80 -17.38 -12.49
CA ALA A 335 -16.92 -16.93 -11.66
C ALA A 335 -17.84 -15.94 -12.40
N ARG A 336 -17.32 -15.29 -13.46
CA ARG A 336 -18.04 -14.26 -14.22
C ARG A 336 -18.18 -14.65 -15.67
N ASN A 337 -19.36 -14.38 -16.22
CA ASN A 337 -19.63 -14.48 -17.64
C ASN A 337 -20.36 -13.22 -18.10
N VAL A 338 -19.71 -12.43 -18.95
CA VAL A 338 -20.17 -11.10 -19.36
C VAL A 338 -21.50 -11.15 -20.12
N VAL A 339 -21.76 -12.25 -20.84
CA VAL A 339 -23.05 -12.46 -21.56
C VAL A 339 -24.16 -12.75 -20.55
N ALA A 340 -23.90 -13.60 -19.57
CA ALA A 340 -24.85 -13.89 -18.49
C ALA A 340 -25.15 -12.66 -17.62
N GLU A 341 -24.22 -11.72 -17.53
CA GLU A 341 -24.39 -10.43 -16.85
C GLU A 341 -25.13 -9.38 -17.73
N GLY A 342 -25.54 -9.74 -18.94
CA GLY A 342 -26.30 -8.86 -19.83
C GLY A 342 -25.45 -7.88 -20.65
N HIS A 343 -24.15 -8.08 -20.70
CA HIS A 343 -23.24 -7.22 -21.48
C HIS A 343 -23.02 -7.78 -22.89
N ALA A 344 -22.95 -6.88 -23.87
CA ALA A 344 -22.52 -7.24 -25.23
C ALA A 344 -21.03 -7.58 -25.21
N ILE A 345 -20.69 -8.78 -25.68
CA ILE A 345 -19.34 -9.35 -25.60
C ILE A 345 -18.30 -8.50 -26.35
N ASP A 346 -18.68 -7.88 -27.45
CA ASP A 346 -17.84 -7.02 -28.30
C ASP A 346 -17.59 -5.63 -27.70
N ARG A 347 -18.50 -5.14 -26.84
CA ARG A 347 -18.45 -3.81 -26.22
C ARG A 347 -17.99 -3.81 -24.78
N PHE A 348 -17.90 -4.98 -24.16
CA PHE A 348 -17.43 -5.10 -22.79
C PHE A 348 -16.00 -4.60 -22.66
N THR A 349 -15.72 -3.81 -21.63
CA THR A 349 -14.38 -3.27 -21.32
C THR A 349 -14.12 -3.28 -19.83
N VAL A 350 -12.87 -3.37 -19.46
CA VAL A 350 -12.39 -3.23 -18.08
C VAL A 350 -11.28 -2.19 -18.01
N GLU A 351 -11.15 -1.54 -16.88
CA GLU A 351 -10.20 -0.45 -16.68
C GLU A 351 -8.76 -0.86 -16.97
N ARG A 352 -8.38 -2.11 -16.62
CA ARG A 352 -7.04 -2.64 -16.87
C ARG A 352 -6.63 -2.59 -18.36
N TRP A 353 -7.58 -2.73 -19.27
CA TRP A 353 -7.29 -2.73 -20.72
C TRP A 353 -6.91 -1.36 -21.28
N LYS A 354 -7.17 -0.29 -20.54
CA LYS A 354 -6.81 1.09 -20.94
C LYS A 354 -5.34 1.43 -20.65
N ARG A 355 -4.64 0.59 -19.89
CA ARG A 355 -3.24 0.81 -19.49
C ARG A 355 -2.30 -0.03 -20.38
N PRO A 356 -1.05 0.43 -20.59
CA PRO A 356 -0.03 -0.37 -21.24
C PRO A 356 0.12 -1.74 -20.54
N MET A 357 0.45 -2.75 -21.32
CA MET A 357 0.65 -4.12 -20.83
C MET A 357 2.09 -4.54 -21.07
N LEU A 358 2.69 -5.17 -20.09
CA LEU A 358 4.06 -5.67 -20.12
C LEU A 358 4.05 -7.19 -20.07
N ALA A 359 5.13 -7.81 -20.50
CA ALA A 359 5.32 -9.24 -20.30
C ALA A 359 5.36 -9.56 -18.79
N GLY A 360 4.61 -10.59 -18.38
CA GLY A 360 4.41 -10.95 -16.98
C GLY A 360 3.14 -10.37 -16.34
N ASP A 361 2.49 -9.39 -16.97
CA ASP A 361 1.21 -8.85 -16.48
C ASP A 361 0.11 -9.89 -16.49
N ILE A 362 -0.68 -9.94 -15.42
CA ILE A 362 -1.90 -10.74 -15.37
C ILE A 362 -3.10 -9.82 -15.61
N VAL A 363 -3.86 -10.13 -16.65
CA VAL A 363 -4.97 -9.29 -17.10
C VAL A 363 -6.23 -10.14 -17.35
N PRO A 364 -7.43 -9.60 -17.11
CA PRO A 364 -8.65 -10.27 -17.49
C PRO A 364 -8.79 -10.29 -19.01
N ALA A 365 -9.31 -11.39 -19.54
CA ALA A 365 -9.63 -11.57 -20.95
C ALA A 365 -11.03 -12.18 -21.09
N VAL A 366 -11.77 -11.81 -22.15
CA VAL A 366 -13.09 -12.36 -22.44
C VAL A 366 -12.95 -13.48 -23.46
N VAL A 367 -13.57 -14.63 -23.20
CA VAL A 367 -13.63 -15.76 -24.12
C VAL A 367 -14.62 -15.46 -25.25
N MET A 368 -14.10 -15.27 -26.46
CA MET A 368 -14.89 -14.95 -27.66
C MET A 368 -15.41 -16.21 -28.39
N ALA A 369 -14.56 -17.23 -28.44
CA ALA A 369 -14.92 -18.49 -29.08
C ALA A 369 -14.18 -19.67 -28.45
N VAL A 370 -14.85 -20.82 -28.44
CA VAL A 370 -14.27 -22.10 -28.06
C VAL A 370 -14.62 -23.15 -29.14
N PRO A 371 -13.72 -24.11 -29.44
CA PRO A 371 -14.04 -25.18 -30.37
C PRO A 371 -15.17 -26.07 -29.83
N ALA A 372 -15.72 -26.91 -30.69
CA ALA A 372 -16.78 -27.88 -30.29
C ALA A 372 -16.28 -28.78 -29.16
N LYS A 373 -17.19 -29.19 -28.27
CA LYS A 373 -16.86 -30.06 -27.12
C LYS A 373 -16.18 -31.34 -27.60
N GLY A 374 -15.03 -31.66 -27.00
CA GLY A 374 -14.22 -32.83 -27.34
C GLY A 374 -13.25 -32.62 -28.51
N ALA A 375 -13.33 -31.49 -29.24
CA ALA A 375 -12.30 -31.11 -30.20
C ALA A 375 -11.07 -30.52 -29.50
N SER A 376 -9.89 -30.97 -29.89
CA SER A 376 -8.65 -30.27 -29.57
C SER A 376 -8.59 -28.98 -30.37
N GLY A 377 -8.12 -27.88 -29.76
CA GLY A 377 -8.07 -26.61 -30.48
C GLY A 377 -7.66 -25.45 -29.59
N THR A 378 -7.84 -24.27 -30.13
CA THR A 378 -7.46 -23.00 -29.55
C THR A 378 -8.71 -22.24 -29.12
N ALA A 379 -8.76 -21.72 -27.91
CA ALA A 379 -9.76 -20.73 -27.54
C ALA A 379 -9.38 -19.37 -28.08
N ARG A 380 -10.34 -18.55 -28.49
CA ARG A 380 -10.12 -17.16 -28.87
C ARG A 380 -10.53 -16.25 -27.73
N LEU A 381 -9.62 -15.40 -27.30
CA LEU A 381 -9.78 -14.44 -26.20
C LEU A 381 -9.68 -13.03 -26.74
N ARG A 382 -10.36 -12.08 -26.06
CA ARG A 382 -10.25 -10.64 -26.35
C ARG A 382 -9.73 -9.88 -25.13
N ILE A 383 -8.76 -9.00 -25.40
CA ILE A 383 -8.21 -8.03 -24.46
C ILE A 383 -8.23 -6.65 -25.13
N GLY A 384 -9.08 -5.74 -24.65
CA GLY A 384 -9.30 -4.45 -25.32
C GLY A 384 -9.88 -4.63 -26.72
N THR A 385 -9.16 -4.18 -27.73
CA THR A 385 -9.50 -4.32 -29.16
C THR A 385 -8.81 -5.50 -29.84
N ARG A 386 -7.90 -6.21 -29.14
CA ARG A 386 -7.15 -7.33 -29.71
C ARG A 386 -7.81 -8.65 -29.41
N GLU A 387 -7.93 -9.47 -30.44
CA GLU A 387 -8.29 -10.88 -30.31
C GLU A 387 -7.05 -11.75 -30.44
N LEU A 388 -6.87 -12.69 -29.53
CA LEU A 388 -5.68 -13.51 -29.36
C LEU A 388 -6.06 -14.96 -29.16
N ASP A 389 -5.22 -15.84 -29.66
CA ASP A 389 -5.38 -17.27 -29.52
C ASP A 389 -4.76 -17.78 -28.21
N LEU A 390 -5.49 -18.65 -27.49
CA LEU A 390 -5.01 -19.39 -26.34
C LEU A 390 -4.88 -20.87 -26.71
N PRO A 391 -3.69 -21.31 -27.18
CA PRO A 391 -3.48 -22.68 -27.62
C PRO A 391 -3.33 -23.65 -26.43
N ALA A 392 -3.47 -24.94 -26.67
CA ALA A 392 -3.42 -25.98 -25.63
C ALA A 392 -2.20 -25.91 -24.69
N PRO A 393 -0.96 -25.59 -25.15
CA PRO A 393 0.17 -25.42 -24.25
C PRO A 393 -0.02 -24.30 -23.22
N ALA A 394 -0.78 -23.24 -23.54
CA ALA A 394 -1.03 -22.10 -22.68
C ALA A 394 -1.93 -22.41 -21.46
N PHE A 395 -2.65 -23.53 -21.49
CA PHE A 395 -3.48 -24.02 -20.38
C PHE A 395 -3.19 -25.47 -19.96
N ALA A 396 -2.03 -26.02 -20.37
CA ALA A 396 -1.65 -27.41 -20.11
C ALA A 396 -1.69 -27.81 -18.63
N TRP A 397 -1.45 -26.89 -17.72
CA TRP A 397 -1.51 -27.10 -16.27
C TRP A 397 -2.91 -27.53 -15.78
N THR A 398 -3.97 -27.26 -16.55
CA THR A 398 -5.34 -27.68 -16.23
C THR A 398 -5.55 -29.18 -16.45
N ARG A 399 -4.62 -29.85 -17.13
CA ARG A 399 -4.71 -31.26 -17.57
C ARG A 399 -5.90 -31.51 -18.51
N ARG A 400 -6.41 -30.47 -19.16
CA ARG A 400 -7.45 -30.54 -20.18
C ARG A 400 -6.84 -30.26 -21.58
N THR A 401 -7.36 -30.88 -22.57
CA THR A 401 -6.92 -30.70 -23.97
C THR A 401 -7.93 -29.90 -24.79
N SER A 402 -9.18 -29.89 -24.36
CA SER A 402 -10.26 -29.14 -25.03
C SER A 402 -10.60 -27.87 -24.26
N PRO A 403 -10.52 -26.69 -24.88
CA PRO A 403 -10.95 -25.43 -24.25
C PRO A 403 -12.43 -25.43 -23.84
N ALA A 404 -13.29 -26.19 -24.56
CA ALA A 404 -14.71 -26.29 -24.21
C ALA A 404 -15.00 -27.00 -22.88
N ASP A 405 -14.00 -27.72 -22.32
CA ASP A 405 -14.09 -28.30 -20.97
C ASP A 405 -13.79 -27.27 -19.89
N LEU A 406 -13.14 -26.16 -20.24
CA LEU A 406 -12.70 -25.11 -19.36
C LEU A 406 -13.63 -23.90 -19.43
N PHE A 407 -13.99 -23.46 -20.63
CA PHE A 407 -14.59 -22.16 -20.89
C PHE A 407 -15.94 -22.26 -21.61
N LYS A 408 -16.74 -21.22 -21.42
CA LYS A 408 -17.89 -20.86 -22.24
C LYS A 408 -17.66 -19.51 -22.89
N VAL A 409 -18.29 -19.24 -24.00
CA VAL A 409 -18.31 -17.92 -24.63
C VAL A 409 -18.83 -16.89 -23.63
N GLY A 410 -18.15 -15.77 -23.51
CA GLY A 410 -18.44 -14.71 -22.53
C GLY A 410 -17.78 -14.89 -21.18
N ASP A 411 -17.11 -16.01 -20.88
CA ASP A 411 -16.36 -16.15 -19.63
C ASP A 411 -15.25 -15.10 -19.53
N LEU A 412 -15.11 -14.49 -18.33
CA LEU A 412 -14.02 -13.60 -18.00
C LEU A 412 -12.95 -14.42 -17.26
N VAL A 413 -11.77 -14.53 -17.86
CA VAL A 413 -10.65 -15.34 -17.37
C VAL A 413 -9.41 -14.49 -17.14
N ASP A 414 -8.56 -14.86 -16.18
CA ASP A 414 -7.25 -14.25 -16.01
C ASP A 414 -6.24 -14.90 -16.96
N VAL A 415 -5.44 -14.08 -17.62
CA VAL A 415 -4.33 -14.54 -18.46
C VAL A 415 -3.05 -13.75 -18.15
N GLU A 416 -1.92 -14.43 -18.18
CA GLU A 416 -0.61 -13.82 -18.14
C GLU A 416 -0.19 -13.44 -19.58
N VAL A 417 0.24 -12.20 -19.77
CA VAL A 417 0.83 -11.72 -21.01
C VAL A 417 2.27 -12.27 -21.10
N ARG A 418 2.54 -13.17 -22.05
CA ARG A 418 3.89 -13.77 -22.21
C ARG A 418 4.80 -12.92 -23.05
N THR A 419 4.29 -12.40 -24.16
CA THR A 419 5.00 -11.49 -25.05
C THR A 419 4.13 -10.30 -25.41
N VAL A 420 4.79 -9.17 -25.71
CA VAL A 420 4.15 -7.92 -26.13
C VAL A 420 4.69 -7.52 -27.50
N LYS A 421 3.81 -7.10 -28.41
CA LYS A 421 4.14 -6.57 -29.73
C LYS A 421 3.25 -5.38 -30.04
N ASP A 422 3.82 -4.33 -30.65
CA ASP A 422 3.10 -3.11 -31.02
C ASP A 422 2.25 -2.52 -29.86
N GLY A 423 2.84 -2.46 -28.64
CA GLY A 423 2.22 -1.88 -27.45
C GLY A 423 1.07 -2.70 -26.83
N GLY A 424 0.84 -3.95 -27.29
CA GLY A 424 -0.20 -4.82 -26.73
C GLY A 424 0.21 -6.28 -26.65
N PRO A 425 -0.59 -7.14 -25.97
CA PRO A 425 -0.28 -8.55 -25.79
C PRO A 425 -0.24 -9.29 -27.14
N GLU A 426 0.69 -10.24 -27.28
CA GLU A 426 0.86 -11.11 -28.46
C GLU A 426 0.62 -12.57 -28.10
N THR A 427 1.21 -13.07 -27.02
CA THR A 427 1.00 -14.44 -26.55
C THR A 427 0.55 -14.47 -25.09
N LEU A 428 -0.31 -15.43 -24.76
CA LEU A 428 -0.99 -15.53 -23.47
C LEU A 428 -0.77 -16.90 -22.84
N ALA A 429 -0.84 -16.96 -21.51
CA ALA A 429 -1.01 -18.19 -20.75
C ALA A 429 -2.18 -18.05 -19.77
N LEU A 430 -2.95 -19.12 -19.60
CA LEU A 430 -4.08 -19.12 -18.67
C LEU A 430 -3.60 -19.02 -17.23
N GLU A 431 -4.23 -18.14 -16.47
CA GLU A 431 -4.02 -17.92 -15.05
C GLU A 431 -5.32 -18.04 -14.24
N GLN A 432 -5.18 -18.12 -12.93
CA GLN A 432 -6.30 -17.99 -12.01
C GLN A 432 -5.83 -17.38 -10.68
N ALA A 433 -6.72 -16.61 -10.02
CA ALA A 433 -6.46 -16.10 -8.69
C ALA A 433 -6.39 -17.24 -7.67
N PRO A 434 -5.34 -17.35 -6.84
CA PRO A 434 -5.21 -18.45 -5.87
C PRO A 434 -6.25 -18.34 -4.75
N ILE A 435 -6.66 -19.49 -4.21
CA ILE A 435 -7.48 -19.58 -3.00
C ILE A 435 -6.63 -19.77 -1.73
N ILE A 436 -5.38 -20.16 -1.89
CA ILE A 436 -4.40 -20.23 -0.80
C ILE A 436 -3.91 -18.83 -0.46
N GLU A 437 -3.45 -18.67 0.76
CA GLU A 437 -2.87 -17.43 1.26
C GLU A 437 -1.40 -17.61 1.58
N GLY A 438 -0.72 -16.49 1.74
CA GLY A 438 0.68 -16.47 2.16
C GLY A 438 1.07 -15.11 2.67
N ALA A 439 2.23 -15.04 3.31
CA ALA A 439 2.84 -13.80 3.74
C ALA A 439 4.34 -13.86 3.53
N LEU A 440 4.93 -12.69 3.28
CA LEU A 440 6.37 -12.51 3.18
C LEU A 440 6.78 -11.28 3.99
N LEU A 441 7.85 -11.41 4.76
CA LEU A 441 8.41 -10.32 5.56
C LEU A 441 9.94 -10.33 5.44
N ALA A 442 10.52 -9.15 5.21
CA ALA A 442 11.96 -8.95 5.14
C ALA A 442 12.41 -7.92 6.19
N ILE A 443 13.38 -8.28 7.03
CA ILE A 443 13.90 -7.47 8.14
C ILE A 443 15.42 -7.29 7.98
N ASP A 444 15.88 -6.05 8.11
CA ASP A 444 17.31 -5.72 8.20
C ASP A 444 17.88 -6.24 9.54
N ASN A 445 18.90 -7.06 9.47
CA ASN A 445 19.44 -7.77 10.65
C ASN A 445 20.03 -6.83 11.70
N ARG A 446 20.63 -5.71 11.28
CA ARG A 446 21.36 -4.79 12.16
C ARG A 446 20.47 -3.72 12.79
N THR A 447 19.39 -3.36 12.12
CA THR A 447 18.54 -2.27 12.55
C THR A 447 17.16 -2.70 13.03
N GLY A 448 16.67 -3.87 12.60
CA GLY A 448 15.29 -4.31 12.83
C GLY A 448 14.28 -3.66 11.88
N GLN A 449 14.72 -2.84 10.94
CA GLN A 449 13.84 -2.18 9.98
C GLN A 449 13.12 -3.18 9.09
N ILE A 450 11.81 -3.07 9.00
CA ILE A 450 11.00 -3.84 8.06
C ILE A 450 11.19 -3.26 6.67
N ARG A 451 11.86 -3.99 5.78
CA ARG A 451 12.18 -3.58 4.41
C ARG A 451 11.10 -3.90 3.41
N ALA A 452 10.38 -4.99 3.61
CA ALA A 452 9.23 -5.39 2.80
C ALA A 452 8.24 -6.19 3.64
N MET A 453 6.94 -6.01 3.39
CA MET A 453 5.86 -6.74 4.07
C MET A 453 4.69 -6.99 3.13
N VAL A 454 4.35 -8.26 2.93
CA VAL A 454 3.16 -8.70 2.21
C VAL A 454 2.34 -9.61 3.13
N GLY A 455 1.13 -9.18 3.48
CA GLY A 455 0.29 -9.89 4.46
C GLY A 455 -0.78 -10.79 3.85
N GLY A 456 -0.80 -11.00 2.54
CA GLY A 456 -1.76 -11.85 1.85
C GLY A 456 -1.71 -11.69 0.35
N TYR A 457 -2.43 -12.56 -0.37
CA TYR A 457 -2.51 -12.50 -1.84
C TYR A 457 -3.11 -11.18 -2.34
N SER A 458 -4.18 -10.70 -1.70
CA SER A 458 -4.89 -9.51 -2.16
C SER A 458 -5.51 -8.74 -0.99
N PHE A 459 -5.08 -7.50 -0.80
CA PHE A 459 -5.60 -6.61 0.24
C PHE A 459 -7.09 -6.27 0.04
N THR A 460 -7.54 -6.18 -1.20
CA THR A 460 -8.96 -5.94 -1.52
C THR A 460 -9.85 -7.14 -1.18
N ARG A 461 -9.30 -8.37 -1.26
CA ARG A 461 -10.00 -9.60 -0.86
C ARG A 461 -10.02 -9.77 0.66
N SER A 462 -8.91 -9.47 1.33
CA SER A 462 -8.77 -9.61 2.78
C SER A 462 -7.78 -8.59 3.32
N LYS A 463 -8.22 -7.74 4.25
CA LYS A 463 -7.38 -6.78 4.96
C LYS A 463 -6.60 -7.40 6.13
N PHE A 464 -6.82 -8.69 6.42
CA PHE A 464 -6.15 -9.42 7.47
C PHE A 464 -4.66 -9.60 7.12
N ASN A 465 -3.78 -8.97 7.90
CA ASN A 465 -2.33 -9.02 7.70
C ASN A 465 -1.75 -10.29 8.33
N ARG A 466 -1.48 -11.29 7.52
CA ARG A 466 -0.97 -12.58 8.00
C ARG A 466 0.48 -12.51 8.46
N ALA A 467 1.20 -11.45 8.13
CA ALA A 467 2.56 -11.26 8.64
C ALA A 467 2.58 -10.88 10.12
N THR A 468 1.59 -10.08 10.58
CA THR A 468 1.56 -9.51 11.93
C THR A 468 0.42 -10.02 12.82
N GLN A 469 -0.65 -10.59 12.22
CA GLN A 469 -1.88 -10.94 12.94
C GLN A 469 -2.18 -12.45 12.97
N ALA A 470 -1.63 -13.24 12.04
CA ALA A 470 -1.90 -14.68 11.98
C ALA A 470 -0.93 -15.43 12.89
N HIS A 471 -1.45 -15.98 13.98
CA HIS A 471 -0.73 -16.94 14.81
C HIS A 471 -0.84 -18.33 14.19
N ARG A 472 0.31 -18.90 13.79
CA ARG A 472 0.40 -20.19 13.09
C ARG A 472 1.45 -21.07 13.74
N GLN A 473 1.19 -22.38 13.74
CA GLN A 473 2.14 -23.35 14.29
C GLN A 473 3.43 -23.35 13.47
N MET A 474 4.57 -23.18 14.15
CA MET A 474 5.86 -23.00 13.51
C MET A 474 6.44 -24.28 12.89
N GLY A 475 6.02 -25.44 13.39
CA GLY A 475 6.59 -26.71 12.95
C GLY A 475 8.10 -26.74 13.17
N SER A 476 8.82 -27.36 12.26
CA SER A 476 10.27 -27.50 12.33
C SER A 476 11.05 -26.17 12.29
N ALA A 477 10.40 -25.01 12.07
CA ALA A 477 11.05 -23.72 12.20
C ALA A 477 11.42 -23.37 13.65
N PHE A 478 10.87 -24.05 14.64
CA PHE A 478 11.26 -23.89 16.04
C PHE A 478 12.55 -24.65 16.43
N LYS A 479 12.95 -25.68 15.69
CA LYS A 479 14.13 -26.51 16.00
C LYS A 479 15.44 -25.75 16.24
N PRO A 480 15.76 -24.67 15.49
CA PRO A 480 16.97 -23.89 15.75
C PRO A 480 17.02 -23.32 17.17
N ILE A 481 15.87 -22.96 17.78
CA ILE A 481 15.83 -22.45 19.16
C ILE A 481 16.22 -23.56 20.15
N VAL A 482 15.73 -24.78 19.92
CA VAL A 482 16.07 -25.95 20.76
C VAL A 482 17.55 -26.29 20.66
N TYR A 483 18.09 -26.33 19.42
CA TYR A 483 19.50 -26.65 19.22
C TYR A 483 20.42 -25.51 19.70
N THR A 484 19.99 -24.25 19.64
CA THR A 484 20.70 -23.13 20.28
C THR A 484 20.87 -23.36 21.78
N ALA A 485 19.78 -23.72 22.47
CA ALA A 485 19.84 -24.03 23.89
C ALA A 485 20.70 -25.25 24.21
N ALA A 486 20.77 -26.23 23.29
CA ALA A 486 21.65 -27.38 23.41
C ALA A 486 23.14 -26.98 23.25
N ILE A 487 23.49 -26.17 22.23
CA ILE A 487 24.86 -25.68 22.01
C ILE A 487 25.34 -24.89 23.23
N ASP A 488 24.54 -24.01 23.79
CA ASP A 488 24.87 -23.24 25.00
C ASP A 488 25.11 -24.13 26.25
N ARG A 489 24.59 -25.35 26.24
CA ARG A 489 24.82 -26.36 27.27
C ARG A 489 26.01 -27.30 26.99
N GLY A 490 26.80 -27.02 25.97
CA GLY A 490 28.00 -27.77 25.62
C GLY A 490 27.83 -28.86 24.57
N PHE A 491 26.61 -29.00 24.00
CA PHE A 491 26.49 -29.82 22.79
C PHE A 491 27.24 -29.17 21.63
N THR A 492 27.69 -29.97 20.70
CA THR A 492 28.48 -29.52 19.57
C THR A 492 27.87 -29.99 18.24
N PRO A 493 28.25 -29.45 17.11
CA PRO A 493 27.79 -29.94 15.81
C PRO A 493 27.93 -31.44 15.59
N VAL A 494 28.91 -32.07 16.23
CA VAL A 494 29.21 -33.52 16.13
C VAL A 494 28.58 -34.34 17.25
N SER A 495 27.90 -33.74 18.20
CA SER A 495 27.17 -34.48 19.27
C SER A 495 26.17 -35.45 18.65
N ILE A 496 26.16 -36.69 19.13
CA ILE A 496 25.36 -37.77 18.56
C ILE A 496 24.01 -37.85 19.29
N PHE A 497 22.94 -37.90 18.51
CA PHE A 497 21.60 -38.29 18.92
C PHE A 497 21.18 -39.56 18.19
N VAL A 498 20.62 -40.54 18.91
CA VAL A 498 20.13 -41.76 18.27
C VAL A 498 18.72 -41.55 17.75
N ASP A 499 18.55 -41.60 16.44
CA ASP A 499 17.26 -41.49 15.74
C ASP A 499 16.61 -42.88 15.67
N GLU A 500 15.81 -43.18 16.68
CA GLU A 500 15.12 -44.46 16.91
C GLU A 500 13.70 -44.22 17.47
N PRO A 501 12.78 -45.18 17.40
CA PRO A 501 11.47 -45.08 18.02
C PRO A 501 11.53 -44.71 19.51
N VAL A 502 10.80 -43.72 19.95
CA VAL A 502 10.74 -43.25 21.33
C VAL A 502 9.30 -43.11 21.81
N SER A 503 9.09 -43.30 23.12
CA SER A 503 7.79 -43.14 23.75
C SER A 503 7.95 -42.41 25.08
N TYR A 504 7.22 -41.30 25.23
CA TYR A 504 7.27 -40.48 26.43
C TYR A 504 5.90 -40.50 27.15
N THR A 505 5.90 -40.56 28.47
CA THR A 505 4.67 -40.47 29.27
C THR A 505 4.12 -39.04 29.19
N ALA A 506 2.90 -38.88 28.70
CA ALA A 506 2.28 -37.55 28.53
C ALA A 506 1.51 -37.09 29.80
N GLY A 507 1.17 -38.02 30.70
CA GLY A 507 0.46 -37.74 31.95
C GLY A 507 -0.47 -38.88 32.36
N PRO A 508 -1.11 -38.82 33.56
CA PRO A 508 -2.08 -39.81 33.95
C PRO A 508 -3.26 -39.84 32.96
N ASN A 509 -3.62 -41.01 32.48
CA ASN A 509 -4.72 -41.25 31.54
C ASN A 509 -4.57 -40.60 30.14
N GLN A 510 -3.36 -40.18 29.73
CA GLN A 510 -3.10 -39.72 28.39
C GLN A 510 -2.29 -40.79 27.61
N PRO A 511 -2.55 -40.93 26.29
CA PRO A 511 -1.72 -41.81 25.46
C PRO A 511 -0.28 -41.33 25.47
N PRO A 512 0.71 -42.23 25.39
CA PRO A 512 2.11 -41.85 25.35
C PRO A 512 2.40 -40.99 24.09
N TYR A 513 3.24 -39.97 24.26
CA TYR A 513 3.73 -39.17 23.16
C TYR A 513 4.80 -39.94 22.38
N GLN A 514 4.51 -40.26 21.12
CA GLN A 514 5.35 -41.05 20.23
C GLN A 514 5.62 -40.24 18.95
N PRO A 515 6.59 -39.32 18.96
CA PRO A 515 6.92 -38.54 17.76
C PRO A 515 7.49 -39.45 16.69
N LEU A 516 7.17 -39.15 15.42
CA LEU A 516 7.71 -39.82 14.24
C LEU A 516 8.49 -38.83 13.37
N ASN A 517 9.48 -39.31 12.64
CA ASN A 517 10.06 -38.53 11.57
C ASN A 517 9.09 -38.39 10.39
N TYR A 518 9.27 -37.35 9.59
CA TYR A 518 8.40 -37.03 8.45
C TYR A 518 8.29 -38.21 7.46
N ASP A 519 9.43 -38.87 7.18
CA ASP A 519 9.54 -40.03 6.27
C ASP A 519 9.20 -41.37 6.96
N ARG A 520 8.88 -41.34 8.26
CA ARG A 520 8.63 -42.51 9.12
C ARG A 520 9.83 -43.50 9.19
N LYS A 521 11.04 -43.03 8.83
CA LYS A 521 12.27 -43.81 8.90
C LYS A 521 13.14 -43.34 10.06
N PHE A 522 14.05 -44.21 10.49
CA PHE A 522 15.02 -43.94 11.54
C PHE A 522 16.41 -44.16 11.00
N GLU A 523 17.36 -43.26 11.30
CA GLU A 523 18.74 -43.30 10.79
C GLU A 523 19.74 -43.87 11.82
N GLY A 524 19.33 -44.18 13.05
CA GLY A 524 20.23 -44.56 14.13
C GLY A 524 21.06 -43.38 14.64
N PRO A 525 22.35 -43.58 14.96
CA PRO A 525 23.22 -42.50 15.42
C PRO A 525 23.43 -41.41 14.35
N VAL A 526 22.99 -40.17 14.65
CA VAL A 526 23.16 -39.01 13.77
C VAL A 526 23.78 -37.84 14.54
N THR A 527 24.61 -37.05 13.88
CA THR A 527 25.16 -35.84 14.48
C THR A 527 24.05 -34.76 14.61
N LEU A 528 24.23 -33.81 15.54
CA LEU A 528 23.38 -32.66 15.68
C LEU A 528 23.26 -31.92 14.34
N ARG A 529 24.35 -31.71 13.61
CA ARG A 529 24.35 -31.15 12.27
C ARG A 529 23.42 -31.91 11.33
N ARG A 530 23.62 -33.23 11.17
CA ARG A 530 22.78 -34.08 10.29
C ARG A 530 21.30 -33.97 10.69
N ALA A 531 21.04 -34.03 11.98
CA ALA A 531 19.67 -33.93 12.50
C ALA A 531 18.99 -32.61 12.15
N LEU A 532 19.69 -31.46 12.22
CA LEU A 532 19.18 -30.16 11.83
C LEU A 532 19.06 -30.00 10.31
N GLU A 533 20.09 -30.40 9.53
CA GLU A 533 20.09 -30.31 8.07
C GLU A 533 18.94 -31.10 7.44
N GLN A 534 18.69 -32.32 7.94
CA GLN A 534 17.59 -33.17 7.46
C GLN A 534 16.26 -32.96 8.24
N SER A 535 16.28 -32.03 9.18
CA SER A 535 15.08 -31.71 9.98
C SER A 535 14.46 -32.91 10.71
N ARG A 536 15.30 -33.86 11.21
CA ARG A 536 14.84 -35.05 11.93
C ARG A 536 14.05 -34.68 13.18
N ASN A 537 12.94 -35.35 13.45
CA ASN A 537 12.06 -35.05 14.57
C ASN A 537 12.56 -35.65 15.88
N ILE A 538 12.93 -36.92 15.87
CA ILE A 538 13.36 -37.63 17.07
C ILE A 538 14.58 -37.00 17.74
N PRO A 539 15.69 -36.71 17.01
CA PRO A 539 16.82 -35.99 17.59
C PRO A 539 16.47 -34.65 18.19
N ALA A 540 15.52 -33.89 17.57
CA ALA A 540 15.10 -32.60 18.10
C ALA A 540 14.33 -32.75 19.42
N VAL A 541 13.46 -33.78 19.56
CA VAL A 541 12.75 -34.10 20.80
C VAL A 541 13.73 -34.58 21.87
N LYS A 542 14.73 -35.40 21.53
CA LYS A 542 15.77 -35.80 22.47
C LYS A 542 16.61 -34.60 22.93
N ALA A 543 17.01 -33.71 22.01
CA ALA A 543 17.69 -32.46 22.38
C ALA A 543 16.81 -31.58 23.31
N MET A 544 15.49 -31.50 23.07
CA MET A 544 14.56 -30.80 23.95
C MET A 544 14.51 -31.46 25.35
N GLN A 545 14.56 -32.76 25.40
CA GLN A 545 14.56 -33.49 26.69
C GLN A 545 15.85 -33.17 27.48
N GLU A 546 17.01 -33.20 26.85
CA GLU A 546 18.31 -32.89 27.48
C GLU A 546 18.41 -31.42 27.91
N VAL A 547 17.89 -30.51 27.12
CA VAL A 547 17.84 -29.08 27.44
C VAL A 547 16.83 -28.84 28.59
N GLY A 548 15.71 -29.55 28.59
CA GLY A 548 14.54 -29.33 29.42
C GLY A 548 13.55 -28.33 28.80
N PRO A 549 12.28 -28.68 28.64
CA PRO A 549 11.26 -27.84 27.97
C PRO A 549 11.13 -26.44 28.56
N ARG A 550 11.25 -26.28 29.88
CA ARG A 550 11.20 -24.96 30.55
C ARG A 550 12.35 -24.04 30.11
N GLN A 551 13.54 -24.60 29.92
CA GLN A 551 14.70 -23.84 29.44
C GLN A 551 14.52 -23.44 27.98
N ALA A 552 14.02 -24.33 27.14
CA ALA A 552 13.70 -24.01 25.75
C ALA A 552 12.68 -22.86 25.62
N VAL A 553 11.67 -22.80 26.52
CA VAL A 553 10.74 -21.66 26.59
C VAL A 553 11.49 -20.39 27.01
N ALA A 554 12.39 -20.44 27.96
CA ALA A 554 13.21 -19.29 28.37
C ALA A 554 14.08 -18.77 27.22
N TYR A 555 14.67 -19.66 26.41
CA TYR A 555 15.38 -19.27 25.18
C TYR A 555 14.42 -18.65 24.16
N ALA A 556 13.25 -19.23 23.94
CA ALA A 556 12.26 -18.68 23.04
C ALA A 556 11.87 -17.23 23.43
N ALA A 557 11.69 -16.96 24.72
CA ALA A 557 11.40 -15.61 25.24
C ALA A 557 12.54 -14.62 24.89
N ARG A 558 13.81 -15.03 25.04
CA ARG A 558 14.99 -14.20 24.64
C ARG A 558 15.01 -13.89 23.15
N PHE A 559 14.56 -14.82 22.33
CA PHE A 559 14.35 -14.63 20.89
C PHE A 559 13.11 -13.79 20.53
N GLY A 560 12.33 -13.34 21.52
CA GLY A 560 11.17 -12.47 21.34
C GLY A 560 9.86 -13.21 21.08
N PHE A 561 9.80 -14.52 21.29
CA PHE A 561 8.53 -15.25 21.28
C PHE A 561 7.70 -14.96 22.53
N PRO A 562 6.36 -15.07 22.46
CA PRO A 562 5.51 -14.79 23.62
C PRO A 562 5.79 -15.76 24.79
N GLU A 563 5.75 -15.25 26.02
CA GLU A 563 6.04 -16.00 27.25
C GLU A 563 5.07 -17.17 27.54
N LYS A 564 3.93 -17.21 26.85
CA LYS A 564 2.85 -18.19 27.07
C LYS A 564 3.06 -19.55 26.39
N MET A 565 4.28 -19.85 25.93
CA MET A 565 4.57 -21.17 25.34
C MET A 565 4.54 -22.25 26.42
N MET A 566 3.81 -23.32 26.18
CA MET A 566 3.71 -24.46 27.11
C MET A 566 4.97 -25.30 27.02
N PRO A 567 5.61 -25.65 28.19
CA PRO A 567 6.88 -26.38 28.22
C PRO A 567 6.69 -27.89 28.04
N TYR A 568 6.19 -28.31 26.88
CA TYR A 568 6.04 -29.70 26.48
C TYR A 568 7.13 -30.16 25.52
N LEU A 569 7.42 -31.45 25.47
CA LEU A 569 8.37 -32.02 24.51
C LEU A 569 7.96 -31.77 23.04
N SER A 570 6.65 -31.71 22.76
CA SER A 570 6.14 -31.41 21.43
C SER A 570 6.50 -30.00 20.92
N LEU A 571 6.89 -29.09 21.82
CA LEU A 571 7.39 -27.77 21.45
C LEU A 571 8.66 -27.89 20.57
N ALA A 572 9.46 -28.96 20.70
CA ALA A 572 10.59 -29.24 19.82
C ALA A 572 10.20 -29.32 18.34
N LEU A 573 8.97 -29.70 18.07
CA LEU A 573 8.37 -29.80 16.73
C LEU A 573 7.51 -28.60 16.38
N GLY A 574 7.57 -27.50 17.16
CA GLY A 574 6.90 -26.24 16.88
C GLY A 574 5.38 -26.29 17.08
N ALA A 575 4.93 -27.01 18.10
CA ALA A 575 3.49 -27.06 18.47
C ALA A 575 2.93 -25.69 18.92
N ALA A 576 3.79 -24.74 19.30
CA ALA A 576 3.38 -23.39 19.61
C ALA A 576 3.12 -22.56 18.35
N GLU A 577 2.25 -21.56 18.49
CA GLU A 577 1.88 -20.63 17.43
C GLU A 577 2.66 -19.32 17.57
N ALA A 578 3.05 -18.75 16.44
CA ALA A 578 3.67 -17.44 16.35
C ALA A 578 3.29 -16.74 15.05
N THR A 579 3.48 -15.43 15.00
CA THR A 579 3.32 -14.65 13.81
C THR A 579 4.59 -14.70 12.94
N LEU A 580 4.46 -14.35 11.65
CA LEU A 580 5.61 -14.32 10.76
C LEU A 580 6.65 -13.29 11.22
N VAL A 581 6.21 -12.14 11.77
CA VAL A 581 7.14 -11.12 12.28
C VAL A 581 7.94 -11.62 13.48
N GLU A 582 7.32 -12.36 14.40
CA GLU A 582 8.01 -12.95 15.56
C GLU A 582 9.06 -13.97 15.12
N VAL A 583 8.69 -14.89 14.22
CA VAL A 583 9.62 -15.92 13.73
C VAL A 583 10.77 -15.30 12.92
N THR A 584 10.48 -14.33 12.03
CA THR A 584 11.52 -13.67 11.23
C THR A 584 12.46 -12.85 12.10
N SER A 585 11.92 -12.11 13.08
CA SER A 585 12.70 -11.37 14.08
C SER A 585 13.60 -12.29 14.91
N ALA A 586 13.10 -13.44 15.35
CA ALA A 586 13.89 -14.41 16.10
C ALA A 586 15.10 -14.89 15.29
N TYR A 587 14.90 -15.19 14.00
CA TYR A 587 15.99 -15.67 13.13
C TYR A 587 17.02 -14.60 12.80
N SER A 588 16.66 -13.31 12.82
CA SER A 588 17.59 -12.21 12.55
C SER A 588 18.72 -12.12 13.60
N ALA A 589 18.53 -12.70 14.77
CA ALA A 589 19.57 -12.76 15.80
C ALA A 589 20.77 -13.62 15.39
N PHE A 590 20.58 -14.67 14.57
CA PHE A 590 21.68 -15.54 14.16
C PHE A 590 22.73 -14.81 13.31
N PRO A 591 22.40 -14.15 12.20
CA PRO A 591 23.38 -13.40 11.40
C PRO A 591 23.89 -12.14 12.11
N ASN A 592 23.18 -11.62 13.11
CA ASN A 592 23.51 -10.43 13.86
C ASN A 592 24.23 -10.76 15.20
N GLN A 593 25.10 -11.77 15.19
CA GLN A 593 25.94 -12.14 16.33
C GLN A 593 25.16 -12.37 17.65
N GLY A 594 23.95 -12.88 17.56
CA GLY A 594 23.10 -13.19 18.70
C GLY A 594 22.26 -12.04 19.22
N VAL A 595 22.32 -10.88 18.60
CA VAL A 595 21.52 -9.68 18.95
C VAL A 595 20.27 -9.64 18.08
N ARG A 596 19.10 -9.74 18.71
CA ARG A 596 17.81 -9.52 18.08
C ARG A 596 17.44 -8.04 18.13
N MET A 597 17.11 -7.47 17.00
CA MET A 597 16.58 -6.13 16.94
C MET A 597 15.05 -6.16 17.00
N THR A 598 14.43 -5.22 17.72
CA THR A 598 12.96 -5.05 17.69
C THR A 598 12.54 -4.59 16.30
N PRO A 599 11.64 -5.32 15.60
CA PRO A 599 11.16 -4.89 14.29
C PRO A 599 10.36 -3.60 14.37
N TYR A 600 10.60 -2.66 13.45
CA TYR A 600 9.83 -1.43 13.33
C TYR A 600 9.67 -0.97 11.87
N SER A 601 8.61 -0.18 11.62
CA SER A 601 8.17 0.24 10.29
C SER A 601 8.29 1.74 10.03
N VAL A 602 8.48 2.56 11.06
CA VAL A 602 8.54 4.03 10.97
C VAL A 602 9.88 4.53 11.50
N ASN A 603 10.61 5.31 10.70
CA ASN A 603 11.84 5.97 11.14
C ASN A 603 11.54 7.27 11.88
N THR A 604 10.83 8.20 11.22
CA THR A 604 10.51 9.51 11.78
C THR A 604 9.08 9.90 11.45
N ILE A 605 8.48 10.66 12.33
CA ILE A 605 7.21 11.35 12.12
C ILE A 605 7.48 12.84 12.32
N ALA A 606 7.20 13.64 11.31
CA ALA A 606 7.26 15.08 11.37
C ALA A 606 5.88 15.70 11.16
N ASP A 607 5.69 16.91 11.68
CA ASP A 607 4.53 17.73 11.33
C ASP A 607 4.70 18.33 9.92
N ARG A 608 3.71 19.06 9.46
CA ARG A 608 3.73 19.69 8.14
C ARG A 608 4.76 20.81 7.99
N GLU A 609 5.22 21.40 9.11
CA GLU A 609 6.29 22.40 9.17
C GLU A 609 7.69 21.75 9.16
N GLY A 610 7.76 20.42 9.23
CA GLY A 610 9.00 19.64 9.24
C GLY A 610 9.61 19.45 10.64
N ASN A 611 8.91 19.82 11.71
CA ASN A 611 9.37 19.55 13.07
C ASN A 611 9.21 18.08 13.38
N ILE A 612 10.25 17.44 13.90
CA ILE A 612 10.25 16.02 14.23
C ILE A 612 9.43 15.82 15.51
N LEU A 613 8.33 15.09 15.42
CA LEU A 613 7.48 14.68 16.53
C LEU A 613 7.95 13.37 17.16
N GLU A 614 8.54 12.50 16.37
CA GLU A 614 9.03 11.18 16.78
C GLU A 614 10.20 10.74 15.92
N GLU A 615 11.21 10.18 16.55
CA GLU A 615 12.32 9.49 15.91
C GLU A 615 12.49 8.11 16.55
N ASN A 616 12.32 7.05 15.77
CA ASN A 616 12.53 5.69 16.23
C ASN A 616 13.98 5.27 15.96
N ARG A 617 14.58 4.64 16.96
CA ARG A 617 15.94 4.12 16.89
C ARG A 617 15.94 2.60 17.03
N PRO A 618 16.92 1.92 16.43
CA PRO A 618 17.07 0.48 16.62
C PRO A 618 17.17 0.10 18.11
N GLU A 619 16.31 -0.82 18.54
CA GLU A 619 16.32 -1.35 19.89
C GLU A 619 16.88 -2.79 19.86
N ALA A 620 17.99 -2.99 20.58
CA ALA A 620 18.76 -4.23 20.57
C ALA A 620 18.51 -5.06 21.82
N HIS A 621 18.32 -6.37 21.65
CA HIS A 621 18.17 -7.35 22.73
C HIS A 621 19.20 -8.48 22.52
N GLU A 622 20.04 -8.71 23.50
CA GLU A 622 20.94 -9.86 23.48
C GLU A 622 20.13 -11.14 23.69
N ALA A 623 19.93 -11.91 22.62
CA ALA A 623 19.21 -13.17 22.66
C ALA A 623 20.14 -14.33 23.08
N ILE A 624 21.32 -14.40 22.48
CA ILE A 624 22.35 -15.42 22.72
C ILE A 624 23.74 -14.83 22.54
N ARG A 625 24.76 -15.58 22.97
CA ARG A 625 26.15 -15.19 22.76
C ARG A 625 26.52 -15.24 21.26
N ALA A 626 27.47 -14.41 20.86
CA ALA A 626 27.92 -14.33 19.46
C ALA A 626 28.51 -15.65 18.92
N ASP A 627 29.25 -16.37 19.78
CA ASP A 627 29.82 -17.68 19.42
C ASP A 627 28.79 -18.76 19.16
N THR A 628 27.75 -18.85 20.02
CA THR A 628 26.59 -19.72 19.85
C THR A 628 25.82 -19.37 18.57
N ALA A 629 25.59 -18.06 18.32
CA ALA A 629 24.92 -17.57 17.13
C ALA A 629 25.69 -17.95 15.85
N PHE A 630 27.03 -17.86 15.87
CA PHE A 630 27.85 -18.23 14.72
C PHE A 630 27.83 -19.74 14.45
N VAL A 631 27.98 -20.60 15.50
CA VAL A 631 27.85 -22.05 15.36
C VAL A 631 26.48 -22.42 14.75
N MET A 632 25.38 -21.81 15.26
CA MET A 632 24.03 -22.02 14.72
C MET A 632 23.90 -21.51 13.28
N THR A 633 24.48 -20.37 12.94
CA THR A 633 24.52 -19.87 11.56
C THR A 633 25.25 -20.85 10.64
N ASN A 634 26.36 -21.41 11.07
CA ASN A 634 27.09 -22.42 10.32
C ASN A 634 26.27 -23.71 10.13
N LEU A 635 25.53 -24.13 11.15
CA LEU A 635 24.62 -25.28 11.06
C LEU A 635 23.47 -24.99 10.07
N LEU A 636 22.87 -23.78 10.12
CA LEU A 636 21.78 -23.36 9.23
C LEU A 636 22.24 -23.14 7.77
N ARG A 637 23.51 -22.79 7.54
CA ARG A 637 24.13 -22.85 6.20
C ARG A 637 24.11 -24.25 5.64
N GLY A 638 24.39 -25.27 6.48
CA GLY A 638 24.31 -26.66 6.09
C GLY A 638 22.90 -27.08 5.60
N VAL A 639 21.84 -26.52 6.14
CA VAL A 639 20.48 -26.77 5.65
C VAL A 639 20.32 -26.35 4.19
N VAL A 640 20.91 -25.21 3.79
CA VAL A 640 20.93 -24.72 2.41
C VAL A 640 21.89 -25.50 1.53
N GLN A 641 23.06 -25.90 2.04
CA GLN A 641 24.09 -26.58 1.26
C GLN A 641 23.82 -28.07 1.01
N ARG A 642 23.29 -28.77 2.02
CA ARG A 642 23.16 -30.25 2.03
C ARG A 642 21.83 -30.76 2.57
N GLY A 643 21.00 -29.87 3.11
CA GLY A 643 19.75 -30.23 3.81
C GLY A 643 18.48 -29.97 3.01
N THR A 644 17.43 -29.66 3.72
CA THR A 644 16.06 -29.51 3.17
C THR A 644 15.86 -28.28 2.27
N ALA A 645 16.84 -27.36 2.22
CA ALA A 645 16.76 -26.12 1.45
C ALA A 645 17.80 -26.02 0.31
N THR A 646 18.31 -27.13 -0.20
CA THR A 646 19.37 -27.18 -1.24
C THR A 646 18.98 -26.44 -2.53
N ALA A 647 17.69 -26.23 -2.81
CA ALA A 647 17.26 -25.43 -3.96
C ALA A 647 17.77 -23.98 -3.91
N ALA A 648 17.99 -23.41 -2.71
CA ALA A 648 18.50 -22.05 -2.53
C ALA A 648 20.01 -21.94 -2.81
N ALA A 649 20.77 -23.04 -2.75
CA ALA A 649 22.20 -23.03 -3.04
C ALA A 649 22.52 -22.54 -4.47
N LYS A 650 21.56 -22.64 -5.40
CA LYS A 650 21.68 -22.15 -6.79
C LYS A 650 21.86 -20.65 -6.91
N LEU A 651 21.55 -19.89 -5.86
CA LEU A 651 21.73 -18.43 -5.84
C LEU A 651 23.20 -18.03 -5.73
N ASP A 652 24.09 -18.97 -5.37
CA ASP A 652 25.52 -18.73 -5.17
C ASP A 652 25.81 -17.51 -4.27
N TRP A 653 25.16 -17.51 -3.11
CA TRP A 653 25.19 -16.43 -2.13
C TRP A 653 25.32 -17.01 -0.71
N PRO A 654 25.90 -16.30 0.25
CA PRO A 654 26.04 -16.80 1.63
C PRO A 654 24.67 -16.83 2.33
N LEU A 655 23.97 -17.94 2.19
CA LEU A 655 22.62 -18.14 2.70
C LEU A 655 22.59 -19.19 3.81
N ALA A 656 21.70 -18.96 4.75
CA ALA A 656 21.35 -19.89 5.81
C ALA A 656 19.82 -19.86 6.03
N GLY A 657 19.26 -20.92 6.56
CA GLY A 657 17.80 -20.92 6.81
C GLY A 657 17.26 -22.25 7.27
N LYS A 658 15.95 -22.29 7.49
CA LYS A 658 15.23 -23.48 7.96
C LYS A 658 13.84 -23.57 7.35
N THR A 659 13.47 -24.77 6.93
CA THR A 659 12.10 -25.14 6.55
C THR A 659 11.26 -25.44 7.79
N GLY A 660 10.01 -24.99 7.80
CA GLY A 660 8.98 -25.40 8.75
C GLY A 660 7.85 -26.09 7.99
N THR A 661 7.36 -27.19 8.54
CA THR A 661 6.20 -27.91 8.01
C THR A 661 5.44 -28.48 9.19
N MET A 662 4.13 -28.27 9.21
CA MET A 662 3.26 -28.89 10.19
C MET A 662 2.75 -30.25 9.72
N ASP A 663 2.36 -31.08 10.65
CA ASP A 663 1.63 -32.31 10.37
C ASP A 663 0.40 -31.98 9.51
N GLU A 664 0.03 -32.88 8.60
CA GLU A 664 -1.05 -32.68 7.62
C GLU A 664 -0.85 -31.53 6.63
N TYR A 665 0.33 -30.92 6.56
CA TYR A 665 0.66 -29.84 5.59
C TYR A 665 -0.25 -28.62 5.67
N THR A 666 -0.70 -28.22 6.88
CA THR A 666 -1.58 -27.07 7.05
C THR A 666 -0.84 -25.74 6.95
N ASP A 667 0.44 -25.74 7.35
CA ASP A 667 1.31 -24.57 7.40
C ASP A 667 2.68 -24.91 6.85
N ALA A 668 3.11 -24.16 5.87
CA ALA A 668 4.43 -24.26 5.24
C ALA A 668 5.23 -22.99 5.51
N TRP A 669 6.44 -23.14 6.07
CA TRP A 669 7.32 -22.05 6.42
C TRP A 669 8.70 -22.20 5.76
N PHE A 670 9.28 -21.09 5.41
CA PHE A 670 10.72 -20.98 5.21
C PHE A 670 11.20 -19.65 5.80
N VAL A 671 12.19 -19.71 6.67
CA VAL A 671 12.87 -18.51 7.17
C VAL A 671 14.35 -18.69 6.88
N GLY A 672 14.90 -17.73 6.13
CA GLY A 672 16.28 -17.73 5.74
C GLY A 672 16.87 -16.33 5.74
N PHE A 673 18.19 -16.26 5.75
CA PHE A 673 18.92 -15.01 5.87
C PHE A 673 20.27 -15.05 5.16
N ASP A 674 20.75 -13.85 4.82
CA ASP A 674 22.15 -13.56 4.55
C ASP A 674 22.74 -12.73 5.71
N PRO A 675 23.98 -12.24 5.65
CA PRO A 675 24.54 -11.38 6.70
C PRO A 675 23.76 -10.08 6.96
N ASN A 676 22.95 -9.59 6.02
CA ASN A 676 22.29 -8.28 6.10
C ASN A 676 20.77 -8.34 6.31
N ILE A 677 20.09 -9.33 5.73
CA ILE A 677 18.63 -9.42 5.71
C ILE A 677 18.14 -10.81 6.13
N THR A 678 17.08 -10.83 6.91
CA THR A 678 16.31 -12.05 7.23
C THR A 678 14.95 -11.98 6.60
N VAL A 679 14.55 -13.03 5.90
CA VAL A 679 13.29 -13.12 5.16
C VAL A 679 12.53 -14.35 5.61
N GLY A 680 11.28 -14.12 6.04
CA GLY A 680 10.33 -15.15 6.38
C GLY A 680 9.24 -15.27 5.32
N VAL A 681 8.83 -16.48 5.00
CA VAL A 681 7.69 -16.80 4.14
C VAL A 681 6.81 -17.83 4.80
N TRP A 682 5.52 -17.56 4.86
CA TRP A 682 4.47 -18.50 5.26
C TRP A 682 3.48 -18.71 4.14
N VAL A 683 2.98 -19.95 3.98
CA VAL A 683 1.92 -20.33 3.05
C VAL A 683 0.95 -21.27 3.76
N GLY A 684 -0.35 -21.02 3.60
CA GLY A 684 -1.43 -21.81 4.22
C GLY A 684 -2.81 -21.34 3.78
N TYR A 685 -3.84 -21.89 4.42
CA TYR A 685 -5.21 -21.37 4.35
C TYR A 685 -5.52 -20.59 5.62
N ASP A 686 -6.44 -19.64 5.58
CA ASP A 686 -6.93 -18.95 6.78
C ASP A 686 -7.59 -19.93 7.74
N GLU A 687 -8.38 -20.83 7.22
CA GLU A 687 -8.86 -22.01 7.94
C GLU A 687 -7.76 -23.09 7.96
N LYS A 688 -7.65 -23.83 9.08
CA LYS A 688 -6.68 -24.91 9.23
C LYS A 688 -7.03 -26.07 8.29
N LYS A 689 -6.59 -25.98 7.02
CA LYS A 689 -6.80 -26.99 5.97
C LYS A 689 -5.46 -27.41 5.36
N PRO A 690 -5.29 -28.69 4.98
CA PRO A 690 -4.09 -29.14 4.29
C PRO A 690 -3.88 -28.43 2.96
N LEU A 691 -2.67 -27.98 2.69
CA LEU A 691 -2.23 -27.52 1.37
C LEU A 691 -2.19 -28.65 0.34
N GLY A 692 -2.01 -29.88 0.82
CA GLY A 692 -1.92 -31.10 0.05
C GLY A 692 -0.62 -31.89 0.30
N ASN A 693 -0.66 -33.20 0.03
CA ASN A 693 0.48 -34.05 0.28
C ASN A 693 1.77 -33.55 -0.41
N GLY A 694 2.85 -33.44 0.36
CA GLY A 694 4.15 -32.99 -0.12
C GLY A 694 4.30 -31.46 -0.22
N GLU A 695 3.30 -30.64 0.14
CA GLU A 695 3.43 -29.17 0.21
C GLU A 695 4.14 -28.78 1.52
N THR A 696 5.39 -29.16 1.63
CA THR A 696 6.29 -28.81 2.74
C THR A 696 6.76 -27.36 2.62
N GLY A 697 7.43 -26.85 3.64
CA GLY A 697 8.13 -25.57 3.57
C GLY A 697 9.14 -25.50 2.40
N ALA A 698 9.79 -26.62 2.07
CA ALA A 698 10.69 -26.72 0.91
C ALA A 698 9.96 -26.64 -0.44
N ALA A 699 8.73 -27.16 -0.53
CA ALA A 699 7.96 -27.20 -1.78
C ALA A 699 7.10 -25.96 -2.01
N ALA A 700 6.57 -25.35 -0.93
CA ALA A 700 5.66 -24.21 -1.01
C ALA A 700 6.37 -22.87 -0.74
N SER A 701 7.02 -22.69 0.41
CA SER A 701 7.53 -21.40 0.85
C SER A 701 8.95 -21.09 0.34
N LEU A 702 9.84 -22.08 0.28
CA LEU A 702 11.21 -21.89 -0.19
C LEU A 702 11.30 -21.34 -1.62
N PRO A 703 10.50 -21.77 -2.61
CA PRO A 703 10.55 -21.18 -3.94
C PRO A 703 10.15 -19.70 -3.99
N ILE A 704 9.23 -19.26 -3.13
CA ILE A 704 8.82 -17.84 -2.98
C ILE A 704 10.00 -17.05 -2.40
N TRP A 705 10.62 -17.58 -1.37
CA TRP A 705 11.80 -17.00 -0.75
C TRP A 705 12.98 -16.88 -1.75
N ILE A 706 13.22 -17.90 -2.57
CA ILE A 706 14.25 -17.89 -3.61
C ILE A 706 13.99 -16.80 -4.64
N ASP A 707 12.76 -16.67 -5.11
CA ASP A 707 12.37 -15.65 -6.09
C ASP A 707 12.60 -14.23 -5.53
N PHE A 708 12.26 -13.98 -4.26
CA PHE A 708 12.55 -12.72 -3.58
C PHE A 708 14.05 -12.48 -3.40
N MET A 709 14.79 -13.47 -2.86
CA MET A 709 16.23 -13.31 -2.62
C MET A 709 17.01 -13.14 -3.93
N LYS A 710 16.56 -13.76 -5.02
CA LYS A 710 17.17 -13.51 -6.33
C LYS A 710 17.05 -12.03 -6.71
N ALA A 711 15.86 -11.46 -6.61
CA ALA A 711 15.65 -10.03 -6.89
C ALA A 711 16.50 -9.14 -5.96
N TYR A 712 16.54 -9.44 -4.66
CA TYR A 712 17.38 -8.74 -3.70
C TYR A 712 18.87 -8.80 -4.07
N ILE A 713 19.40 -9.97 -4.42
CA ILE A 713 20.82 -10.16 -4.79
C ILE A 713 21.12 -9.44 -6.11
N ASP A 714 20.19 -9.46 -7.08
CA ASP A 714 20.38 -8.85 -8.39
C ASP A 714 20.52 -7.32 -8.30
N THR A 715 19.93 -6.67 -7.28
CA THR A 715 20.04 -5.20 -7.05
C THR A 715 21.26 -4.77 -6.26
N ARG A 716 22.03 -5.72 -5.68
CA ARG A 716 23.15 -5.38 -4.79
C ARG A 716 24.41 -4.96 -5.55
N ALA A 717 25.02 -3.89 -5.05
CA ALA A 717 26.30 -3.39 -5.56
C ALA A 717 27.47 -4.37 -5.27
N ASP A 718 27.39 -5.12 -4.16
CA ASP A 718 28.42 -6.07 -3.71
C ASP A 718 28.25 -7.50 -4.25
N ARG A 719 27.41 -7.68 -5.30
CA ARG A 719 27.13 -8.99 -5.90
C ARG A 719 28.40 -9.77 -6.31
N LYS A 720 29.44 -9.05 -6.74
CA LYS A 720 30.71 -9.69 -7.13
C LYS A 720 31.61 -10.04 -5.95
N ASN A 721 31.36 -9.48 -4.78
CA ASN A 721 32.07 -9.74 -3.54
C ASN A 721 31.04 -9.88 -2.40
N PRO A 722 30.34 -11.03 -2.32
CA PRO A 722 29.23 -11.20 -1.39
C PRO A 722 29.69 -11.05 0.07
N PRO A 723 28.84 -10.51 0.94
CA PRO A 723 29.14 -10.35 2.36
C PRO A 723 29.38 -11.73 3.00
N ARG A 724 30.10 -11.76 4.13
CA ARG A 724 30.38 -12.99 4.85
C ARG A 724 29.80 -12.98 6.24
N PHE A 725 29.50 -14.16 6.77
CA PHE A 725 29.20 -14.33 8.19
C PHE A 725 30.52 -14.29 8.95
N GLU A 726 30.74 -13.25 9.74
CA GLU A 726 32.02 -13.06 10.45
C GLU A 726 32.05 -13.89 11.74
N PRO A 727 33.07 -14.76 11.89
CA PRO A 727 33.21 -15.55 13.10
C PRO A 727 33.74 -14.70 14.26
N PRO A 728 33.15 -14.80 15.48
CA PRO A 728 33.78 -14.26 16.68
C PRO A 728 35.13 -14.84 16.97
N GLY A 729 36.01 -14.12 17.67
CA GLY A 729 37.39 -14.50 17.92
C GLY A 729 37.62 -15.83 18.67
N ASN A 730 36.60 -16.35 19.34
CA ASN A 730 36.65 -17.61 20.07
C ASN A 730 36.11 -18.83 19.26
N ILE A 731 35.90 -18.67 17.95
CA ILE A 731 35.50 -19.77 17.05
C ILE A 731 36.74 -20.43 16.45
N VAL A 732 36.76 -21.76 16.52
CA VAL A 732 37.77 -22.60 15.85
C VAL A 732 37.09 -23.47 14.80
N PHE A 733 37.80 -23.70 13.71
CA PHE A 733 37.32 -24.55 12.62
C PHE A 733 38.13 -25.84 12.57
N VAL A 734 37.44 -26.94 12.43
CA VAL A 734 38.03 -28.29 12.35
C VAL A 734 37.47 -29.01 11.12
N THR A 735 38.33 -29.48 10.25
CA THR A 735 37.92 -30.35 9.15
C THR A 735 37.82 -31.78 9.66
N LEU A 736 36.63 -32.36 9.58
CA LEU A 736 36.30 -33.70 9.99
C LEU A 736 36.72 -34.72 8.90
N ASP A 737 36.81 -36.01 9.25
CA ASP A 737 37.07 -37.10 8.31
C ASP A 737 36.03 -37.17 7.18
N SER A 738 34.81 -36.64 7.41
CA SER A 738 33.78 -36.49 6.37
C SER A 738 34.09 -35.44 5.32
N GLY A 739 35.17 -34.65 5.46
CA GLY A 739 35.52 -33.52 4.62
C GLY A 739 34.73 -32.23 4.94
N ILE A 740 33.86 -32.24 5.94
CA ILE A 740 33.11 -31.07 6.37
C ILE A 740 33.97 -30.27 7.35
N THR A 741 34.13 -28.96 7.09
CA THR A 741 34.75 -28.04 8.05
C THR A 741 33.67 -27.51 9.01
N GLU A 742 33.84 -27.90 10.28
CA GLU A 742 32.93 -27.53 11.36
C GLU A 742 33.41 -26.34 12.18
N ALA A 743 32.48 -25.51 12.62
CA ALA A 743 32.74 -24.44 13.56
C ALA A 743 32.44 -24.90 14.99
N PHE A 744 33.41 -24.69 15.91
CA PHE A 744 33.27 -24.97 17.35
C PHE A 744 33.57 -23.73 18.16
N ILE A 745 32.94 -23.62 19.32
CA ILE A 745 33.38 -22.71 20.36
C ILE A 745 34.71 -23.27 20.87
N ASN A 746 35.74 -22.42 20.98
CA ASN A 746 37.08 -22.85 21.42
C ASN A 746 37.02 -23.66 22.73
N GLY A 747 37.64 -24.80 22.74
CA GLY A 747 37.64 -25.76 23.86
C GLY A 747 36.51 -26.80 23.79
N THR A 748 35.57 -26.72 22.85
CA THR A 748 34.49 -27.70 22.67
C THR A 748 34.73 -28.67 21.48
N GLN A 749 35.79 -28.45 20.71
CA GLN A 749 36.15 -29.31 19.57
C GLN A 749 36.61 -30.69 20.03
N PRO A 750 36.49 -31.75 19.21
CA PRO A 750 37.01 -33.07 19.50
C PRO A 750 38.51 -33.07 19.77
N GLN A 751 38.96 -33.87 20.74
CA GLN A 751 40.41 -33.99 21.03
C GLN A 751 41.15 -34.69 19.90
N GLY A 752 42.36 -34.24 19.63
CA GLY A 752 43.28 -34.90 18.66
C GLY A 752 43.02 -34.55 17.18
N VAL A 753 42.12 -33.64 16.87
CA VAL A 753 41.84 -33.20 15.49
C VAL A 753 42.57 -31.90 15.19
N ALA A 754 43.19 -31.80 14.01
CA ALA A 754 43.88 -30.57 13.60
C ALA A 754 42.93 -29.39 13.43
N VAL A 755 43.19 -28.29 14.13
CA VAL A 755 42.46 -27.05 14.00
C VAL A 755 42.94 -26.33 12.74
N VAL A 756 42.06 -26.09 11.80
CA VAL A 756 42.33 -25.22 10.66
C VAL A 756 42.05 -23.81 11.11
N GLN A 757 43.06 -23.05 11.52
CA GLN A 757 42.91 -21.61 11.74
C GLN A 757 42.56 -20.94 10.40
N THR A 758 41.39 -20.39 10.27
CA THR A 758 41.15 -19.35 9.27
C THR A 758 42.01 -18.16 9.65
N ALA A 759 42.82 -17.66 8.69
CA ALA A 759 43.59 -16.45 8.88
C ALA A 759 42.62 -15.36 9.48
N ALA A 760 43.11 -14.72 10.56
CA ALA A 760 42.43 -13.52 11.04
C ALA A 760 42.23 -12.56 9.86
N PRO A 761 41.11 -11.80 9.80
CA PRO A 761 40.98 -10.77 8.80
C PRO A 761 42.19 -9.84 8.92
N ALA A 762 42.82 -9.51 7.77
CA ALA A 762 43.90 -8.56 7.72
C ALA A 762 43.37 -7.27 8.41
N SER A 763 44.03 -6.87 9.46
CA SER A 763 43.84 -5.56 10.06
C SER A 763 44.36 -4.53 9.06
N ASP A 764 43.46 -3.78 8.44
CA ASP A 764 43.71 -2.49 7.83
C ASP A 764 43.06 -1.41 8.66
#